data_113544564d030ccf3f3ee0b65f202a62
#
_entry.id   113544564d030ccf3f3ee0b65f202a62
#
_cell.length_a   1.000
_cell.length_b   1.000
_cell.length_c   1.000
_cell.angle_alpha   90.00
_cell.angle_beta   90.00
_cell.angle_gamma   90.00
#
_symmetry.space_group_name_H-M   'P 1'
#
loop_
_entity.id
_entity.type
_entity.pdbx_description
1 polymer ?
#
loop_
_entity_poly.entity_id
_entity_poly.type
_entity_poly.pdbx_seq_one_letter_code
_entity_poly.pdbx_strand_id
1 'polypeptide(L)'
;GDIRKIIEKYERKLNSQINLDSSNYSDSGDISREYVQFKEEMIPQISRYERLCRSVGNMISVKVKESDAQRIQRNLDIAHLEVSPSQAFGLAFFSFISIFIIGVLAVALIYVFSGFLSLSLLFLIFLAAIFVFYYSYSSPERLANKWRLKASSQMVPCILYVVAYMKHTSNLERAIQFVSRNLPSPLSLDFKKVFYDVEIGRFPTVKESLDYYLETWRDYSIEFVEAFHLIESSLYEPNDSERVRTLERSLQVILDGVYEKMLRFSRDIRSPLTNLYMLGIVLPTLGLALLPLASALLGGVVKWYHIVVLFNIIIPLAVFYLSSQIMMRRPGGYGETETLEKNPFYSQYKSTKPYWIAFFVALPLFILGISPLFLGAIGVADPSFSDLGISILGPNKIFDFKVNPDGSTSGPFGLGALLLSLLIPLSIATFFSISYKMKTKEIIKARDSSKGLEEEFASSLFQLGNRIGDGVPAEIAFGKVAESSRGQITEDFFRIVNSNIQQAGMSLEDALFNQNRGAIIYYPSSLISTSMRILVESVKKGLQVAAKSLMSISEYIKNIHKINERLRDLLAEVISDMKSNMTFLAPLLAGIVLGLASMITSILARLDLLFQIGGDQQIEGFGSISSILSIFDLSSMIPPYFLQISIGIYLIEIVFILTSTLVTVDAGEDRLKTTSDIGKNLKRSMTLYIIASIIATIALSILASVALKGIAT
;
A
#
# COMPACT_ATOMS: atom_id res chain seq x y z
N GLY A 1 14.13 -39.43 16.49
CA GLY A 1 12.82 -39.63 17.17
C GLY A 1 12.87 -39.35 18.67
N ASP A 2 13.98 -39.69 19.34
CA ASP A 2 14.05 -39.65 20.80
C ASP A 2 14.39 -38.30 21.43
N ILE A 3 15.19 -37.51 20.77
CA ILE A 3 15.60 -36.17 21.29
C ILE A 3 14.40 -35.21 21.38
N ARG A 4 13.49 -35.25 20.40
CA ARG A 4 12.29 -34.41 20.41
C ARG A 4 11.31 -34.78 21.55
N LYS A 5 11.16 -36.07 21.84
CA LYS A 5 10.34 -36.54 22.97
C LYS A 5 10.95 -36.18 24.32
N ILE A 6 12.27 -36.12 24.39
CA ILE A 6 12.98 -35.71 25.61
C ILE A 6 12.81 -34.20 25.81
N ILE A 7 12.93 -33.39 24.78
CA ILE A 7 12.71 -31.94 24.85
C ILE A 7 11.25 -31.63 25.25
N GLU A 8 10.25 -32.25 24.59
CA GLU A 8 8.84 -32.08 24.97
C GLU A 8 8.53 -32.51 26.40
N LYS A 9 9.21 -33.56 26.88
CA LYS A 9 9.03 -34.04 28.27
C LYS A 9 9.62 -33.06 29.30
N TYR A 10 10.76 -32.45 28.96
CA TYR A 10 11.37 -31.44 29.82
C TYR A 10 10.65 -30.09 29.74
N GLU A 11 10.14 -29.67 28.58
CA GLU A 11 9.26 -28.50 28.45
C GLU A 11 7.97 -28.63 29.25
N ARG A 12 7.32 -29.80 29.22
CA ARG A 12 6.11 -30.05 30.07
C ARG A 12 6.44 -30.04 31.56
N LYS A 13 7.60 -30.55 31.95
CA LYS A 13 8.04 -30.52 33.35
C LYS A 13 8.42 -29.13 33.83
N LEU A 14 9.08 -28.32 32.98
CA LEU A 14 9.39 -26.93 33.29
C LEU A 14 8.12 -26.07 33.36
N ASN A 15 7.20 -26.23 32.45
CA ASN A 15 5.92 -25.49 32.45
C ASN A 15 5.02 -25.89 33.66
N SER A 16 5.08 -27.14 34.13
CA SER A 16 4.37 -27.56 35.33
C SER A 16 5.01 -27.04 36.63
N GLN A 17 6.33 -26.84 36.64
CA GLN A 17 7.02 -26.26 37.81
C GLN A 17 6.89 -24.74 37.90
N ILE A 18 6.84 -24.06 36.72
CA ILE A 18 6.63 -22.60 36.65
C ILE A 18 5.20 -22.20 37.05
N ASN A 19 4.20 -23.07 36.81
CA ASN A 19 2.81 -22.78 37.19
C ASN A 19 2.49 -23.03 38.67
N LEU A 20 3.40 -23.63 39.44
CA LEU A 20 3.16 -23.93 40.86
C LEU A 20 3.64 -22.83 41.81
N ASP A 21 4.49 -21.89 41.37
CA ASP A 21 5.08 -20.87 42.27
C ASP A 21 4.60 -19.43 41.99
N SER A 22 3.52 -19.23 41.23
CA SER A 22 3.05 -17.86 40.85
C SER A 22 2.32 -17.11 42.01
N SER A 23 2.29 -17.62 43.24
CA SER A 23 1.58 -16.95 44.32
C SER A 23 2.43 -16.26 45.40
N ASN A 24 3.78 -16.32 45.37
CA ASN A 24 4.60 -15.77 46.44
C ASN A 24 5.93 -15.13 46.07
N TYR A 25 6.00 -14.32 44.99
CA TYR A 25 7.16 -13.46 44.74
C TYR A 25 6.73 -12.03 44.40
N SER A 26 6.52 -11.26 45.45
CA SER A 26 6.57 -9.80 45.38
C SER A 26 8.02 -9.38 45.56
N ASP A 27 8.60 -8.75 44.52
CA ASP A 27 9.78 -7.86 44.53
C ASP A 27 10.98 -8.19 43.63
N SER A 28 10.97 -9.29 42.87
CA SER A 28 11.96 -9.46 41.78
C SER A 28 11.26 -9.66 40.40
N GLY A 29 9.98 -9.30 40.34
CA GLY A 29 9.05 -9.75 39.30
C GLY A 29 8.98 -8.92 38.01
N ASP A 30 9.60 -7.75 37.97
CA ASP A 30 9.43 -6.89 36.78
C ASP A 30 10.18 -7.40 35.54
N ILE A 31 11.38 -7.95 35.73
CA ILE A 31 12.20 -8.47 34.64
C ILE A 31 11.58 -9.76 34.08
N SER A 32 11.09 -10.65 34.93
CA SER A 32 10.48 -11.91 34.51
C SER A 32 9.09 -11.71 33.86
N ARG A 33 8.33 -10.72 34.33
CA ARG A 33 7.04 -10.33 33.72
C ARG A 33 7.25 -9.69 32.34
N GLU A 34 8.21 -8.81 32.22
CA GLU A 34 8.60 -8.18 30.94
C GLU A 34 9.15 -9.22 29.96
N TYR A 35 9.87 -10.21 30.43
CA TYR A 35 10.33 -11.34 29.62
C TYR A 35 9.17 -12.23 29.13
N VAL A 36 8.22 -12.56 29.98
CA VAL A 36 7.04 -13.34 29.58
C VAL A 36 6.17 -12.53 28.61
N GLN A 37 5.96 -11.26 28.89
CA GLN A 37 5.21 -10.36 28.00
C GLN A 37 5.96 -10.13 26.68
N PHE A 38 7.29 -10.02 26.70
CA PHE A 38 8.14 -9.98 25.52
C PHE A 38 8.05 -11.30 24.72
N LYS A 39 8.08 -12.45 25.39
CA LYS A 39 7.93 -13.77 24.76
C LYS A 39 6.53 -13.95 24.16
N GLU A 40 5.49 -13.47 24.80
CA GLU A 40 4.13 -13.45 24.26
C GLU A 40 3.97 -12.46 23.12
N GLU A 41 4.62 -11.30 23.17
CA GLU A 41 4.65 -10.31 22.09
C GLU A 41 5.58 -10.75 20.95
N MET A 42 6.61 -11.55 21.22
CA MET A 42 7.51 -12.19 20.25
C MET A 42 6.94 -13.46 19.63
N ILE A 43 5.89 -14.04 20.19
CA ILE A 43 5.08 -15.03 19.47
C ILE A 43 4.13 -14.24 18.58
N PRO A 44 4.55 -13.73 17.42
CA PRO A 44 3.65 -13.03 16.53
C PRO A 44 2.63 -14.05 16.10
N GLN A 45 1.40 -13.63 15.99
CA GLN A 45 0.42 -14.37 15.21
C GLN A 45 1.11 -14.73 13.91
N ILE A 46 1.39 -16.02 13.73
CA ILE A 46 2.14 -16.58 12.60
C ILE A 46 1.64 -15.87 11.35
N SER A 47 2.51 -15.14 10.68
CA SER A 47 2.13 -14.31 9.53
C SER A 47 1.51 -15.21 8.46
N ARG A 48 0.65 -14.67 7.61
CA ARG A 48 0.05 -15.46 6.51
C ARG A 48 1.13 -16.09 5.63
N TYR A 49 2.23 -15.39 5.45
CA TYR A 49 3.39 -15.87 4.70
C TYR A 49 4.05 -17.06 5.39
N GLU A 50 4.31 -17.01 6.69
CA GLU A 50 4.88 -18.14 7.47
C GLU A 50 3.99 -19.37 7.44
N ARG A 51 2.67 -19.18 7.60
CA ARG A 51 1.70 -20.27 7.50
C ARG A 51 1.76 -20.96 6.14
N LEU A 52 1.81 -20.16 5.06
CA LEU A 52 1.94 -20.69 3.70
C LEU A 52 3.28 -21.39 3.49
N CYS A 53 4.39 -20.80 3.95
CA CYS A 53 5.71 -21.41 3.86
C CYS A 53 5.79 -22.73 4.64
N ARG A 54 5.23 -22.80 5.84
CA ARG A 54 5.23 -24.01 6.66
C ARG A 54 4.31 -25.10 6.11
N SER A 55 3.13 -24.74 5.58
CA SER A 55 2.18 -25.72 5.03
C SER A 55 2.65 -26.29 3.69
N VAL A 56 3.14 -25.45 2.80
CA VAL A 56 3.49 -25.82 1.43
C VAL A 56 4.97 -26.18 1.30
N GLY A 57 5.85 -25.43 1.98
CA GLY A 57 7.29 -25.66 1.92
C GLY A 57 7.75 -26.98 2.53
N ASN A 58 6.96 -27.56 3.44
CA ASN A 58 7.21 -28.92 3.95
C ASN A 58 6.80 -30.03 2.98
N MET A 59 5.91 -29.73 2.00
CA MET A 59 5.51 -30.71 0.98
C MET A 59 6.56 -30.84 -0.13
N ILE A 60 7.30 -29.75 -0.39
CA ILE A 60 8.30 -29.69 -1.46
C ILE A 60 9.65 -29.26 -0.84
N SER A 61 10.47 -30.23 -0.47
CA SER A 61 11.82 -29.99 0.01
C SER A 61 12.78 -29.79 -1.18
N VAL A 62 13.07 -28.56 -1.54
CA VAL A 62 14.06 -28.24 -2.58
C VAL A 62 15.37 -27.81 -1.91
N LYS A 63 16.47 -28.39 -2.33
CA LYS A 63 17.81 -27.93 -1.88
C LYS A 63 18.14 -26.59 -2.54
N VAL A 64 18.29 -25.55 -1.74
CA VAL A 64 18.71 -24.23 -2.19
C VAL A 64 20.25 -24.18 -2.19
N LYS A 65 20.82 -23.49 -3.19
CA LYS A 65 22.27 -23.25 -3.26
C LYS A 65 22.71 -22.45 -2.02
N GLU A 66 23.86 -22.78 -1.45
CA GLU A 66 24.31 -22.27 -0.15
C GLU A 66 24.40 -20.73 -0.10
N SER A 67 24.88 -20.10 -1.19
CA SER A 67 24.92 -18.63 -1.33
C SER A 67 23.53 -17.98 -1.29
N ASP A 68 22.55 -18.61 -1.92
CA ASP A 68 21.16 -18.09 -1.95
C ASP A 68 20.45 -18.39 -0.63
N ALA A 69 20.75 -19.52 -0.01
CA ALA A 69 20.23 -19.88 1.31
C ALA A 69 20.65 -18.87 2.37
N GLN A 70 21.91 -18.48 2.40
CA GLN A 70 22.43 -17.45 3.32
C GLN A 70 21.77 -16.07 3.10
N ARG A 71 21.60 -15.66 1.82
CA ARG A 71 20.92 -14.41 1.49
C ARG A 71 19.46 -14.42 1.92
N ILE A 72 18.74 -15.51 1.63
CA ILE A 72 17.33 -15.65 2.02
C ILE A 72 17.21 -15.69 3.54
N GLN A 73 18.10 -16.43 4.24
CA GLN A 73 18.08 -16.52 5.70
C GLN A 73 18.29 -15.15 6.34
N ARG A 74 19.30 -14.37 5.87
CA ARG A 74 19.54 -13.00 6.34
C ARG A 74 18.30 -12.11 6.20
N ASN A 75 17.56 -12.21 5.10
CA ASN A 75 16.36 -11.43 4.88
C ASN A 75 15.20 -11.90 5.78
N LEU A 76 15.06 -13.21 6.00
CA LEU A 76 14.06 -13.77 6.91
C LEU A 76 14.33 -13.35 8.36
N ASP A 77 15.59 -13.35 8.79
CA ASP A 77 16.00 -12.92 10.14
C ASP A 77 15.72 -11.42 10.36
N ILE A 78 15.95 -10.58 9.35
CA ILE A 78 15.63 -9.14 9.41
C ILE A 78 14.12 -8.91 9.52
N ALA A 79 13.32 -9.71 8.82
CA ALA A 79 11.87 -9.63 8.86
C ALA A 79 11.27 -10.35 10.10
N HIS A 80 12.11 -10.91 10.97
CA HIS A 80 11.69 -11.71 12.14
C HIS A 80 10.74 -12.87 11.78
N LEU A 81 11.02 -13.56 10.66
CA LEU A 81 10.22 -14.68 10.17
C LEU A 81 10.90 -16.01 10.52
N GLU A 82 10.21 -16.87 11.24
CA GLU A 82 10.68 -18.21 11.58
C GLU A 82 10.39 -19.23 10.44
N VAL A 83 11.05 -19.05 9.31
CA VAL A 83 10.93 -19.88 8.11
C VAL A 83 12.32 -20.25 7.64
N SER A 84 12.50 -21.49 7.15
CA SER A 84 13.76 -21.91 6.54
C SER A 84 13.84 -21.45 5.07
N PRO A 85 15.06 -21.20 4.54
CA PRO A 85 15.25 -20.85 3.12
C PRO A 85 14.64 -21.86 2.15
N SER A 86 14.69 -23.16 2.51
CA SER A 86 14.08 -24.23 1.73
C SER A 86 12.55 -24.13 1.67
N GLN A 87 11.91 -23.74 2.77
CA GLN A 87 10.46 -23.53 2.82
C GLN A 87 10.03 -22.30 2.00
N ALA A 88 10.77 -21.21 2.05
CA ALA A 88 10.50 -20.02 1.25
C ALA A 88 10.66 -20.30 -0.25
N PHE A 89 11.70 -21.03 -0.63
CA PHE A 89 11.90 -21.45 -2.01
C PHE A 89 10.85 -22.48 -2.46
N GLY A 90 10.49 -23.41 -1.59
CA GLY A 90 9.43 -24.39 -1.84
C GLY A 90 8.08 -23.75 -2.14
N LEU A 91 7.72 -22.66 -1.42
CA LEU A 91 6.53 -21.86 -1.70
C LEU A 91 6.58 -21.21 -3.08
N ALA A 92 7.74 -20.65 -3.49
CA ALA A 92 7.90 -20.04 -4.80
C ALA A 92 7.72 -21.09 -5.92
N PHE A 93 8.33 -22.28 -5.76
CA PHE A 93 8.21 -23.36 -6.71
C PHE A 93 6.79 -23.92 -6.79
N PHE A 94 6.10 -24.06 -5.65
CA PHE A 94 4.70 -24.47 -5.61
C PHE A 94 3.79 -23.46 -6.32
N SER A 95 4.04 -22.16 -6.14
CA SER A 95 3.26 -21.10 -6.81
C SER A 95 3.40 -21.21 -8.34
N PHE A 96 4.62 -21.47 -8.82
CA PHE A 96 4.88 -21.70 -10.24
C PHE A 96 4.08 -22.90 -10.76
N ILE A 97 4.21 -24.06 -10.11
CA ILE A 97 3.52 -25.29 -10.51
C ILE A 97 2.00 -25.10 -10.49
N SER A 98 1.46 -24.48 -9.43
CA SER A 98 0.02 -24.27 -9.30
C SER A 98 -0.55 -23.41 -10.43
N ILE A 99 0.09 -22.31 -10.76
CA ILE A 99 -0.37 -21.43 -11.85
C ILE A 99 -0.23 -22.13 -13.19
N PHE A 100 0.87 -22.84 -13.41
CA PHE A 100 1.09 -23.57 -14.65
C PHE A 100 0.03 -24.66 -14.84
N ILE A 101 -0.26 -25.48 -13.81
CA ILE A 101 -1.28 -26.53 -13.87
C ILE A 101 -2.68 -25.92 -14.08
N ILE A 102 -3.05 -24.89 -13.31
CA ILE A 102 -4.35 -24.21 -13.45
C ILE A 102 -4.48 -23.63 -14.87
N GLY A 103 -3.41 -23.04 -15.39
CA GLY A 103 -3.40 -22.49 -16.74
C GLY A 103 -3.53 -23.57 -17.81
N VAL A 104 -2.82 -24.70 -17.69
CA VAL A 104 -2.95 -25.85 -18.62
C VAL A 104 -4.36 -26.41 -18.57
N LEU A 105 -4.96 -26.56 -17.36
CA LEU A 105 -6.34 -27.01 -17.21
C LEU A 105 -7.33 -26.05 -17.86
N ALA A 106 -7.12 -24.72 -17.72
CA ALA A 106 -7.94 -23.72 -18.37
C ALA A 106 -7.85 -23.81 -19.91
N VAL A 107 -6.64 -24.01 -20.45
CA VAL A 107 -6.45 -24.21 -21.90
C VAL A 107 -7.10 -25.51 -22.38
N ALA A 108 -6.99 -26.59 -21.59
CA ALA A 108 -7.64 -27.86 -21.90
C ALA A 108 -9.16 -27.75 -21.90
N LEU A 109 -9.72 -26.97 -20.95
CA LEU A 109 -11.15 -26.69 -20.89
C LEU A 109 -11.61 -25.87 -22.10
N ILE A 110 -10.86 -24.85 -22.49
CA ILE A 110 -11.11 -24.06 -23.70
C ILE A 110 -11.05 -24.95 -24.95
N TYR A 111 -10.09 -25.88 -25.02
CA TYR A 111 -9.98 -26.85 -26.13
C TYR A 111 -11.21 -27.75 -26.24
N VAL A 112 -11.72 -28.23 -25.11
CA VAL A 112 -12.93 -29.09 -25.09
C VAL A 112 -14.17 -28.33 -25.62
N PHE A 113 -14.29 -27.03 -25.29
CA PHE A 113 -15.43 -26.23 -25.72
C PHE A 113 -15.28 -25.63 -27.11
N SER A 114 -14.07 -25.28 -27.53
CA SER A 114 -13.81 -24.53 -28.79
C SER A 114 -13.17 -25.38 -29.90
N GLY A 115 -12.66 -26.58 -29.57
CA GLY A 115 -11.93 -27.41 -30.52
C GLY A 115 -10.55 -26.91 -30.94
N PHE A 116 -10.12 -25.77 -30.43
CA PHE A 116 -8.87 -25.09 -30.81
C PHE A 116 -7.84 -25.09 -29.68
N LEU A 117 -6.65 -25.66 -29.92
CA LEU A 117 -5.52 -25.60 -29.02
C LEU A 117 -4.72 -24.30 -29.26
N SER A 118 -4.79 -23.34 -28.35
CA SER A 118 -4.04 -22.08 -28.45
C SER A 118 -2.66 -22.19 -27.81
N LEU A 119 -1.62 -22.47 -28.64
CA LEU A 119 -0.22 -22.49 -28.20
C LEU A 119 0.25 -21.13 -27.65
N SER A 120 -0.27 -20.01 -28.18
CA SER A 120 0.04 -18.67 -27.71
C SER A 120 -0.45 -18.42 -26.29
N LEU A 121 -1.63 -18.95 -25.92
CA LEU A 121 -2.13 -18.86 -24.56
C LEU A 121 -1.27 -19.67 -23.58
N LEU A 122 -0.83 -20.87 -23.96
CA LEU A 122 0.11 -21.67 -23.16
C LEU A 122 1.41 -20.92 -22.92
N PHE A 123 1.95 -20.25 -23.93
CA PHE A 123 3.16 -19.44 -23.80
C PHE A 123 2.95 -18.25 -22.82
N LEU A 124 1.82 -17.56 -22.93
CA LEU A 124 1.48 -16.46 -21.99
C LEU A 124 1.32 -16.95 -20.56
N ILE A 125 0.68 -18.11 -20.36
CA ILE A 125 0.53 -18.74 -19.03
C ILE A 125 1.89 -19.13 -18.47
N PHE A 126 2.78 -19.69 -19.30
CA PHE A 126 4.14 -20.01 -18.90
C PHE A 126 4.93 -18.77 -18.46
N LEU A 127 4.83 -17.67 -19.22
CA LEU A 127 5.42 -16.38 -18.84
C LEU A 127 4.85 -15.87 -17.52
N ALA A 128 3.53 -15.92 -17.34
CA ALA A 128 2.89 -15.53 -16.08
C ALA A 128 3.35 -16.40 -14.90
N ALA A 129 3.50 -17.71 -15.11
CA ALA A 129 3.98 -18.63 -14.08
C ALA A 129 5.44 -18.31 -13.67
N ILE A 130 6.32 -18.02 -14.64
CA ILE A 130 7.71 -17.58 -14.36
C ILE A 130 7.69 -16.27 -13.54
N PHE A 131 6.83 -15.35 -13.92
CA PHE A 131 6.73 -14.06 -13.23
C PHE A 131 6.31 -14.24 -11.77
N VAL A 132 5.30 -15.09 -11.51
CA VAL A 132 4.84 -15.39 -10.15
C VAL A 132 5.89 -16.14 -9.35
N PHE A 133 6.64 -17.05 -9.99
CA PHE A 133 7.80 -17.68 -9.36
C PHE A 133 8.81 -16.63 -8.86
N TYR A 134 9.22 -15.73 -9.74
CA TYR A 134 10.19 -14.68 -9.40
C TYR A 134 9.65 -13.74 -8.31
N TYR A 135 8.38 -13.38 -8.41
CA TYR A 135 7.69 -12.60 -7.39
C TYR A 135 7.66 -13.28 -6.03
N SER A 136 7.32 -14.58 -5.97
CA SER A 136 7.32 -15.36 -4.73
C SER A 136 8.73 -15.57 -4.18
N TYR A 137 9.70 -15.82 -5.06
CA TYR A 137 11.12 -15.97 -4.70
C TYR A 137 11.70 -14.73 -4.06
N SER A 138 11.35 -13.54 -4.54
CA SER A 138 11.79 -12.26 -3.98
C SER A 138 11.00 -11.81 -2.73
N SER A 139 10.02 -12.59 -2.26
CA SER A 139 9.18 -12.22 -1.10
C SER A 139 9.96 -12.01 0.21
N PRO A 140 10.96 -12.84 0.58
CA PRO A 140 11.77 -12.59 1.78
C PRO A 140 12.49 -11.23 1.75
N GLU A 141 13.05 -10.87 0.59
CA GLU A 141 13.71 -9.59 0.39
C GLU A 141 12.74 -8.41 0.51
N ARG A 142 11.56 -8.52 -0.11
CA ARG A 142 10.53 -7.49 -0.01
C ARG A 142 10.02 -7.31 1.42
N LEU A 143 9.83 -8.40 2.17
CA LEU A 143 9.40 -8.34 3.57
C LEU A 143 10.48 -7.72 4.45
N ALA A 144 11.76 -8.07 4.26
CA ALA A 144 12.88 -7.46 4.96
C ALA A 144 12.99 -5.95 4.67
N ASN A 145 12.86 -5.56 3.40
CA ASN A 145 12.91 -4.15 3.02
C ASN A 145 11.70 -3.37 3.56
N LYS A 146 10.53 -3.98 3.60
CA LYS A 146 9.34 -3.40 4.24
C LYS A 146 9.56 -3.18 5.73
N TRP A 147 10.13 -4.15 6.43
CA TRP A 147 10.50 -4.04 7.83
C TRP A 147 11.50 -2.90 8.05
N ARG A 148 12.56 -2.85 7.24
CA ARG A 148 13.57 -1.78 7.29
C ARG A 148 12.96 -0.41 7.02
N LEU A 149 12.10 -0.29 6.02
CA LEU A 149 11.42 0.98 5.70
C LEU A 149 10.59 1.47 6.89
N LYS A 150 9.85 0.58 7.54
CA LYS A 150 9.05 0.90 8.71
C LYS A 150 9.92 1.23 9.93
N ALA A 151 10.98 0.46 10.20
CA ALA A 151 11.90 0.72 11.28
C ALA A 151 12.66 2.04 11.06
N SER A 152 13.07 2.30 9.83
CA SER A 152 13.81 3.53 9.50
C SER A 152 12.99 4.80 9.69
N SER A 153 11.66 4.75 9.52
CA SER A 153 10.78 5.89 9.83
C SER A 153 10.75 6.23 11.32
N GLN A 154 11.16 5.28 12.17
CA GLN A 154 11.18 5.44 13.63
C GLN A 154 12.55 5.89 14.18
N MET A 155 13.60 5.98 13.34
CA MET A 155 14.96 6.29 13.77
C MET A 155 15.08 7.67 14.40
N VAL A 156 14.49 8.69 13.78
CA VAL A 156 14.54 10.06 14.30
C VAL A 156 13.82 10.17 15.65
N PRO A 157 12.56 9.70 15.81
CA PRO A 157 11.92 9.61 17.11
C PRO A 157 12.72 8.80 18.15
N CYS A 158 13.38 7.72 17.72
CA CYS A 158 14.21 6.90 18.58
C CYS A 158 15.36 7.70 19.19
N ILE A 159 16.20 8.33 18.35
CA ILE A 159 17.32 9.16 18.81
C ILE A 159 16.83 10.29 19.70
N LEU A 160 15.70 10.92 19.34
CA LEU A 160 15.09 11.93 20.19
C LEU A 160 14.81 11.42 21.60
N TYR A 161 14.13 10.29 21.70
CA TYR A 161 13.69 9.76 23.00
C TYR A 161 14.90 9.34 23.84
N VAL A 162 15.92 8.75 23.19
CA VAL A 162 17.19 8.44 23.88
C VAL A 162 17.84 9.74 24.37
N VAL A 163 18.00 10.74 23.52
CA VAL A 163 18.63 12.03 23.87
C VAL A 163 17.86 12.75 24.98
N ALA A 164 16.52 12.86 24.84
CA ALA A 164 15.67 13.48 25.85
C ALA A 164 15.80 12.81 27.22
N TYR A 165 15.87 11.46 27.24
CA TYR A 165 16.06 10.71 28.47
C TYR A 165 17.49 10.88 29.02
N MET A 166 18.51 10.80 28.17
CA MET A 166 19.91 10.91 28.52
C MET A 166 20.32 12.30 28.99
N LYS A 167 19.63 13.37 28.61
CA LYS A 167 19.89 14.72 29.13
C LYS A 167 19.74 14.81 30.65
N HIS A 168 18.94 13.94 31.25
CA HIS A 168 18.65 13.93 32.67
C HIS A 168 19.15 12.69 33.43
N THR A 169 19.53 11.66 32.71
CA THR A 169 20.08 10.41 33.26
C THR A 169 21.24 9.94 32.40
N SER A 170 22.44 9.90 32.97
CA SER A 170 23.61 9.35 32.26
C SER A 170 23.60 7.81 32.23
N ASN A 171 22.44 7.21 31.88
CA ASN A 171 22.27 5.76 31.83
C ASN A 171 21.68 5.34 30.49
N LEU A 172 22.52 4.82 29.60
CA LEU A 172 22.13 4.40 28.25
C LEU A 172 21.18 3.21 28.28
N GLU A 173 21.37 2.25 29.17
CA GLU A 173 20.52 1.05 29.27
C GLU A 173 19.08 1.42 29.59
N ARG A 174 18.86 2.31 30.58
CA ARG A 174 17.54 2.81 30.92
C ARG A 174 16.93 3.65 29.80
N ALA A 175 17.74 4.42 29.07
CA ALA A 175 17.26 5.18 27.92
C ALA A 175 16.78 4.25 26.81
N ILE A 176 17.53 3.18 26.49
CA ILE A 176 17.13 2.18 25.51
C ILE A 176 15.90 1.40 25.96
N GLN A 177 15.81 1.04 27.24
CA GLN A 177 14.63 0.39 27.81
C GLN A 177 13.39 1.31 27.71
N PHE A 178 13.56 2.60 28.00
CA PHE A 178 12.50 3.59 27.83
C PHE A 178 12.01 3.64 26.37
N VAL A 179 12.92 3.67 25.41
CA VAL A 179 12.60 3.69 23.98
C VAL A 179 11.93 2.39 23.55
N SER A 180 12.41 1.23 23.99
CA SER A 180 11.80 -0.06 23.65
C SER A 180 10.35 -0.22 24.12
N ARG A 181 9.95 0.50 25.17
CA ARG A 181 8.57 0.51 25.70
C ARG A 181 7.67 1.55 25.04
N ASN A 182 8.23 2.63 24.53
CA ASN A 182 7.46 3.80 24.07
C ASN A 182 7.43 3.96 22.54
N LEU A 183 8.36 3.34 21.80
CA LEU A 183 8.29 3.27 20.35
C LEU A 183 7.32 2.20 19.87
N PRO A 184 6.67 2.41 18.72
CA PRO A 184 5.89 1.35 18.08
C PRO A 184 6.81 0.29 17.46
N SER A 185 6.25 -0.91 17.18
CA SER A 185 6.93 -1.92 16.37
C SER A 185 7.16 -1.39 14.93
N PRO A 186 8.29 -1.68 14.25
CA PRO A 186 9.24 -2.76 14.52
C PRO A 186 10.43 -2.39 15.41
N LEU A 187 10.85 -1.12 15.48
CA LEU A 187 12.09 -0.75 16.14
C LEU A 187 12.09 -1.05 17.66
N SER A 188 10.91 -0.97 18.30
CA SER A 188 10.76 -1.39 19.70
C SER A 188 11.08 -2.87 19.91
N LEU A 189 10.73 -3.74 18.96
CA LEU A 189 11.04 -5.18 19.02
C LEU A 189 12.55 -5.43 18.89
N ASP A 190 13.21 -4.67 18.00
CA ASP A 190 14.65 -4.77 17.82
C ASP A 190 15.39 -4.40 19.10
N PHE A 191 14.99 -3.32 19.79
CA PHE A 191 15.59 -2.96 21.09
C PHE A 191 15.24 -3.96 22.20
N LYS A 192 14.05 -4.52 22.23
CA LYS A 192 13.72 -5.61 23.15
C LYS A 192 14.63 -6.83 22.92
N LYS A 193 14.93 -7.13 21.66
CA LYS A 193 15.88 -8.20 21.31
C LYS A 193 17.29 -7.92 21.80
N VAL A 194 17.74 -6.66 21.80
CA VAL A 194 19.06 -6.27 22.37
C VAL A 194 19.14 -6.69 23.84
N PHE A 195 18.11 -6.48 24.65
CA PHE A 195 18.08 -6.94 26.05
C PHE A 195 17.99 -8.46 26.16
N TYR A 196 17.13 -9.08 25.35
CA TYR A 196 16.98 -10.53 25.33
C TYR A 196 18.30 -11.26 25.02
N ASP A 197 19.07 -10.77 24.05
CA ASP A 197 20.38 -11.36 23.69
C ASP A 197 21.41 -11.28 24.86
N VAL A 198 21.27 -10.30 25.74
CA VAL A 198 22.07 -10.22 26.99
C VAL A 198 21.56 -11.20 28.05
N GLU A 199 20.24 -11.30 28.24
CA GLU A 199 19.63 -12.20 29.22
C GLU A 199 19.91 -13.67 28.93
N ILE A 200 19.98 -14.06 27.64
CA ILE A 200 20.34 -15.44 27.24
C ILE A 200 21.86 -15.67 27.24
N GLY A 201 22.67 -14.67 27.63
CA GLY A 201 24.14 -14.77 27.71
C GLY A 201 24.87 -14.73 26.36
N ARG A 202 24.21 -14.26 25.29
CA ARG A 202 24.82 -14.10 23.98
C ARG A 202 25.85 -12.96 23.95
N PHE A 203 25.56 -11.89 24.69
CA PHE A 203 26.44 -10.74 24.90
C PHE A 203 26.59 -10.47 26.40
N PRO A 204 27.77 -10.03 26.85
CA PRO A 204 28.02 -9.75 28.25
C PRO A 204 27.39 -8.44 28.73
N THR A 205 27.14 -7.48 27.83
CA THR A 205 26.59 -6.16 28.16
C THR A 205 25.56 -5.70 27.11
N VAL A 206 24.64 -4.84 27.54
CA VAL A 206 23.65 -4.21 26.67
C VAL A 206 24.35 -3.37 25.58
N LYS A 207 25.47 -2.75 25.91
CA LYS A 207 26.27 -1.96 24.95
C LYS A 207 26.75 -2.82 23.80
N GLU A 208 27.40 -3.96 24.08
CA GLU A 208 27.93 -4.86 23.02
C GLU A 208 26.78 -5.45 22.17
N SER A 209 25.66 -5.79 22.78
CA SER A 209 24.48 -6.24 22.06
C SER A 209 23.91 -5.13 21.16
N LEU A 210 23.90 -3.88 21.64
CA LEU A 210 23.49 -2.71 20.86
C LEU A 210 24.44 -2.44 19.69
N ASP A 211 25.76 -2.47 19.92
CA ASP A 211 26.75 -2.28 18.86
C ASP A 211 26.60 -3.32 17.75
N TYR A 212 26.39 -4.59 18.13
CA TYR A 212 26.10 -5.65 17.16
C TYR A 212 24.82 -5.39 16.35
N TYR A 213 23.78 -4.92 17.01
CA TYR A 213 22.54 -4.54 16.34
C TYR A 213 22.73 -3.35 15.40
N LEU A 214 23.43 -2.31 15.83
CA LEU A 214 23.72 -1.11 15.03
C LEU A 214 24.51 -1.43 13.76
N GLU A 215 25.41 -2.43 13.82
CA GLU A 215 26.18 -2.87 12.64
C GLU A 215 25.24 -3.37 11.52
N THR A 216 24.07 -3.92 11.85
CA THR A 216 23.07 -4.34 10.86
C THR A 216 22.47 -3.18 10.08
N TRP A 217 22.59 -1.96 10.60
CA TRP A 217 22.11 -0.71 9.99
C TRP A 217 23.16 0.07 9.21
N ARG A 218 24.43 -0.29 9.31
CA ARG A 218 25.54 0.43 8.66
C ARG A 218 25.33 0.65 7.17
N ASP A 219 24.87 -0.37 6.46
CA ASP A 219 24.63 -0.30 5.01
C ASP A 219 23.39 0.53 4.62
N TYR A 220 22.50 0.79 5.57
CA TYR A 220 21.20 1.46 5.31
C TYR A 220 21.11 2.87 5.88
N SER A 221 21.64 3.07 7.07
CA SER A 221 21.63 4.36 7.75
C SER A 221 22.85 4.51 8.64
N ILE A 222 23.95 4.92 8.03
CA ILE A 222 25.18 5.20 8.76
C ILE A 222 24.97 6.31 9.80
N GLU A 223 24.08 7.28 9.51
CA GLU A 223 23.78 8.40 10.38
C GLU A 223 23.10 7.95 11.68
N PHE A 224 22.31 6.88 11.61
CA PHE A 224 21.71 6.28 12.81
C PHE A 224 22.78 5.63 13.69
N VAL A 225 23.74 4.95 13.10
CA VAL A 225 24.89 4.35 13.80
C VAL A 225 25.77 5.45 14.42
N GLU A 226 26.11 6.49 13.65
CA GLU A 226 26.90 7.62 14.14
C GLU A 226 26.20 8.37 15.28
N ALA A 227 24.88 8.56 15.19
CA ALA A 227 24.11 9.19 16.25
C ALA A 227 24.19 8.40 17.56
N PHE A 228 24.08 7.06 17.51
CA PHE A 228 24.26 6.23 18.71
C PHE A 228 25.68 6.26 19.25
N HIS A 229 26.70 6.22 18.39
CA HIS A 229 28.09 6.36 18.85
C HIS A 229 28.37 7.71 19.52
N LEU A 230 27.74 8.80 19.03
CA LEU A 230 27.79 10.09 19.73
C LEU A 230 27.07 10.05 21.09
N ILE A 231 25.93 9.36 21.18
CA ILE A 231 25.23 9.16 22.45
C ILE A 231 26.13 8.36 23.43
N GLU A 232 26.77 7.31 22.96
CA GLU A 232 27.72 6.53 23.79
C GLU A 232 28.93 7.37 24.22
N SER A 233 29.51 8.16 23.31
CA SER A 233 30.63 9.03 23.63
C SER A 233 30.27 10.10 24.65
N SER A 234 29.01 10.54 24.69
CA SER A 234 28.53 11.51 25.68
C SER A 234 28.66 11.02 27.12
N LEU A 235 28.72 9.71 27.36
CA LEU A 235 28.89 9.12 28.69
C LEU A 235 30.30 9.36 29.26
N TYR A 236 31.27 9.61 28.40
CA TYR A 236 32.68 9.83 28.76
C TYR A 236 33.06 11.31 28.85
N GLU A 237 32.10 12.20 28.56
CA GLU A 237 32.32 13.64 28.65
C GLU A 237 32.46 14.10 30.09
N PRO A 238 33.52 14.88 30.42
CA PRO A 238 33.83 15.27 31.81
C PRO A 238 32.85 16.26 32.40
N ASN A 239 32.22 17.08 31.55
CA ASN A 239 31.31 18.14 31.96
C ASN A 239 29.89 17.90 31.47
N ASP A 240 28.90 18.24 32.28
CA ASP A 240 27.49 18.09 31.96
C ASP A 240 27.08 18.94 30.72
N SER A 241 27.65 20.12 30.57
CA SER A 241 27.45 20.99 29.40
C SER A 241 27.94 20.37 28.10
N GLU A 242 29.14 19.78 28.09
CA GLU A 242 29.67 19.08 26.92
C GLU A 242 28.92 17.81 26.62
N ARG A 243 28.51 17.07 27.65
CA ARG A 243 27.68 15.89 27.50
C ARG A 243 26.36 16.24 26.80
N VAL A 244 25.65 17.27 27.24
CA VAL A 244 24.41 17.74 26.60
C VAL A 244 24.65 18.17 25.16
N ARG A 245 25.75 18.88 24.89
CA ARG A 245 26.12 19.32 23.54
C ARG A 245 26.38 18.14 22.60
N THR A 246 27.07 17.09 23.08
CA THR A 246 27.30 15.85 22.29
C THR A 246 25.99 15.11 22.01
N LEU A 247 25.07 15.07 22.98
CA LEU A 247 23.72 14.52 22.77
C LEU A 247 22.92 15.32 21.73
N GLU A 248 22.98 16.63 21.76
CA GLU A 248 22.32 17.51 20.76
C GLU A 248 22.93 17.33 19.38
N ARG A 249 24.25 17.15 19.29
CA ARG A 249 24.95 16.85 18.04
C ARG A 249 24.49 15.51 17.45
N SER A 250 24.26 14.48 18.27
CA SER A 250 23.77 13.19 17.80
C SER A 250 22.40 13.32 17.10
N LEU A 251 21.56 14.16 17.66
CA LEU A 251 20.25 14.47 17.08
C LEU A 251 20.36 15.22 15.75
N GLN A 252 21.27 16.19 15.69
CA GLN A 252 21.51 16.95 14.46
C GLN A 252 22.05 16.03 13.34
N VAL A 253 22.96 15.11 13.65
CA VAL A 253 23.50 14.14 12.67
C VAL A 253 22.40 13.32 12.02
N ILE A 254 21.46 12.76 12.80
CA ILE A 254 20.39 11.95 12.22
C ILE A 254 19.41 12.80 11.38
N LEU A 255 19.12 14.03 11.82
CA LEU A 255 18.22 14.94 11.11
C LEU A 255 18.81 15.39 9.76
N ASP A 256 20.06 15.82 9.76
CA ASP A 256 20.76 16.24 8.55
C ASP A 256 20.93 15.06 7.58
N GLY A 257 21.28 13.88 8.09
CA GLY A 257 21.41 12.68 7.28
C GLY A 257 20.12 12.24 6.62
N VAL A 258 19.01 12.28 7.33
CA VAL A 258 17.68 12.00 6.78
C VAL A 258 17.31 13.03 5.70
N TYR A 259 17.55 14.31 5.96
CA TYR A 259 17.29 15.37 5.00
C TYR A 259 18.09 15.19 3.70
N GLU A 260 19.40 14.94 3.79
CA GLU A 260 20.24 14.72 2.62
C GLU A 260 19.84 13.49 1.81
N LYS A 261 19.50 12.38 2.48
CA LYS A 261 19.01 11.16 1.82
C LYS A 261 17.71 11.41 1.08
N MET A 262 16.78 12.14 1.71
CA MET A 262 15.51 12.49 1.07
C MET A 262 15.71 13.42 -0.12
N LEU A 263 16.63 14.38 -0.02
CA LEU A 263 16.97 15.27 -1.12
C LEU A 263 17.52 14.50 -2.33
N ARG A 264 18.41 13.53 -2.11
CA ARG A 264 18.92 12.64 -3.17
C ARG A 264 17.78 11.79 -3.75
N PHE A 265 17.01 11.18 -2.88
CA PHE A 265 15.88 10.35 -3.29
C PHE A 265 14.86 11.13 -4.15
N SER A 266 14.51 12.37 -3.78
CA SER A 266 13.57 13.18 -4.56
C SER A 266 14.05 13.49 -5.98
N ARG A 267 15.38 13.57 -6.18
CA ARG A 267 15.99 13.74 -7.51
C ARG A 267 16.03 12.44 -8.28
N ASP A 268 16.44 11.35 -7.63
CA ASP A 268 16.68 10.05 -8.26
C ASP A 268 15.39 9.31 -8.60
N ILE A 269 14.30 9.58 -7.88
CA ILE A 269 13.03 8.87 -8.07
C ILE A 269 12.27 9.32 -9.34
N ARG A 270 12.55 10.52 -9.84
CA ARG A 270 11.80 11.12 -10.95
C ARG A 270 11.85 10.25 -12.22
N SER A 271 13.04 9.81 -12.63
CA SER A 271 13.22 8.96 -13.81
C SER A 271 12.57 7.56 -13.66
N PRO A 272 12.77 6.79 -12.57
CA PRO A 272 12.07 5.53 -12.39
C PRO A 272 10.54 5.65 -12.36
N LEU A 273 10.01 6.73 -11.79
CA LEU A 273 8.56 6.97 -11.77
C LEU A 273 8.03 7.30 -13.17
N THR A 274 8.76 8.08 -13.97
CA THR A 274 8.40 8.34 -15.35
C THR A 274 8.39 7.05 -16.16
N ASN A 275 9.40 6.20 -16.02
CA ASN A 275 9.45 4.90 -16.68
C ASN A 275 8.29 3.98 -16.24
N LEU A 276 7.98 3.95 -14.94
CA LEU A 276 6.84 3.20 -14.41
C LEU A 276 5.53 3.67 -15.05
N TYR A 277 5.37 4.96 -15.19
CA TYR A 277 4.21 5.57 -15.79
C TYR A 277 4.10 5.27 -17.29
N MET A 278 5.21 5.37 -18.03
CA MET A 278 5.25 5.03 -19.46
C MET A 278 4.91 3.56 -19.70
N LEU A 279 5.50 2.65 -18.92
CA LEU A 279 5.24 1.21 -19.02
C LEU A 279 3.87 0.79 -18.50
N GLY A 280 3.36 1.49 -17.47
CA GLY A 280 2.09 1.15 -16.82
C GLY A 280 0.87 1.83 -17.44
N ILE A 281 1.01 2.91 -18.18
CA ILE A 281 -0.14 3.64 -18.72
C ILE A 281 0.01 3.84 -20.22
N VAL A 282 1.04 4.54 -20.68
CA VAL A 282 1.11 5.02 -22.06
C VAL A 282 1.26 3.85 -23.04
N LEU A 283 2.24 2.99 -22.83
CA LEU A 283 2.51 1.88 -23.72
C LEU A 283 1.36 0.87 -23.81
N PRO A 284 0.76 0.40 -22.69
CA PRO A 284 -0.38 -0.50 -22.75
C PRO A 284 -1.63 0.10 -23.38
N THR A 285 -1.94 1.37 -23.09
CA THR A 285 -3.11 2.02 -23.70
C THR A 285 -2.95 2.19 -25.21
N LEU A 286 -1.77 2.56 -25.68
CA LEU A 286 -1.49 2.63 -27.14
C LEU A 286 -1.55 1.23 -27.78
N GLY A 287 -1.01 0.21 -27.12
CA GLY A 287 -1.12 -1.18 -27.59
C GLY A 287 -2.56 -1.64 -27.75
N LEU A 288 -3.40 -1.33 -26.76
CA LEU A 288 -4.84 -1.67 -26.79
C LEU A 288 -5.60 -0.97 -27.90
N ALA A 289 -5.20 0.26 -28.30
CA ALA A 289 -5.82 0.97 -29.42
C ALA A 289 -5.69 0.25 -30.75
N LEU A 290 -4.57 -0.42 -30.99
CA LEU A 290 -4.27 -1.12 -32.22
C LEU A 290 -4.78 -2.56 -32.29
N LEU A 291 -5.26 -3.10 -31.16
CA LEU A 291 -5.67 -4.50 -31.07
C LEU A 291 -6.82 -4.91 -32.00
N PRO A 292 -7.89 -4.11 -32.22
CA PRO A 292 -8.95 -4.48 -33.17
C PRO A 292 -8.41 -4.71 -34.58
N LEU A 293 -7.52 -3.83 -35.00
CA LEU A 293 -6.85 -3.92 -36.31
C LEU A 293 -5.90 -5.12 -36.37
N ALA A 294 -5.08 -5.31 -35.32
CA ALA A 294 -4.15 -6.43 -35.23
C ALA A 294 -4.89 -7.79 -35.18
N SER A 295 -6.01 -7.89 -34.50
CA SER A 295 -6.81 -9.13 -34.47
C SER A 295 -7.39 -9.50 -35.83
N ALA A 296 -7.87 -8.50 -36.59
CA ALA A 296 -8.39 -8.68 -37.92
C ALA A 296 -7.29 -9.10 -38.92
N LEU A 297 -6.09 -8.48 -38.84
CA LEU A 297 -4.93 -8.79 -39.71
C LEU A 297 -4.32 -10.18 -39.44
N LEU A 298 -4.32 -10.61 -38.18
CA LEU A 298 -3.69 -11.87 -37.76
C LEU A 298 -4.63 -13.10 -37.86
N GLY A 299 -5.81 -12.96 -38.49
CA GLY A 299 -6.69 -14.08 -38.80
C GLY A 299 -7.07 -14.95 -37.58
N GLY A 300 -7.42 -14.32 -36.43
CA GLY A 300 -7.90 -15.02 -35.25
C GLY A 300 -6.81 -15.62 -34.34
N VAL A 301 -5.53 -15.36 -34.62
CA VAL A 301 -4.44 -15.76 -33.69
C VAL A 301 -4.58 -15.05 -32.34
N VAL A 302 -4.99 -13.75 -32.36
CA VAL A 302 -5.21 -12.96 -31.15
C VAL A 302 -6.69 -12.96 -30.79
N LYS A 303 -7.03 -13.63 -29.69
CA LYS A 303 -8.40 -13.70 -29.14
C LYS A 303 -8.50 -12.84 -27.87
N TRP A 304 -9.71 -12.51 -27.43
CA TRP A 304 -9.98 -11.68 -26.26
C TRP A 304 -9.28 -12.15 -24.97
N TYR A 305 -9.14 -13.46 -24.75
CA TYR A 305 -8.50 -14.00 -23.56
C TYR A 305 -6.97 -13.77 -23.54
N HIS A 306 -6.31 -13.67 -24.69
CA HIS A 306 -4.90 -13.26 -24.76
C HIS A 306 -4.72 -11.83 -24.26
N ILE A 307 -5.66 -10.93 -24.57
CA ILE A 307 -5.67 -9.58 -24.08
C ILE A 307 -5.81 -9.54 -22.56
N VAL A 308 -6.76 -10.31 -22.01
CA VAL A 308 -6.97 -10.37 -20.56
C VAL A 308 -5.71 -10.86 -19.86
N VAL A 309 -5.09 -11.94 -20.34
CA VAL A 309 -3.86 -12.46 -19.70
C VAL A 309 -2.73 -11.42 -19.79
N LEU A 310 -2.52 -10.82 -20.94
CA LEU A 310 -1.42 -9.86 -21.13
C LEU A 310 -1.64 -8.57 -20.35
N PHE A 311 -2.81 -7.94 -20.49
CA PHE A 311 -3.07 -6.60 -19.97
C PHE A 311 -3.62 -6.58 -18.53
N ASN A 312 -4.32 -7.63 -18.09
CA ASN A 312 -4.88 -7.67 -16.73
C ASN A 312 -4.11 -8.59 -15.78
N ILE A 313 -3.09 -9.34 -16.26
CA ILE A 313 -2.27 -10.18 -15.39
C ILE A 313 -0.79 -9.82 -15.54
N ILE A 314 -0.20 -9.98 -16.74
CA ILE A 314 1.26 -9.87 -16.92
C ILE A 314 1.73 -8.44 -16.72
N ILE A 315 1.12 -7.46 -17.40
CA ILE A 315 1.54 -6.06 -17.30
C ILE A 315 1.31 -5.47 -15.90
N PRO A 316 0.15 -5.64 -15.23
CA PRO A 316 -0.02 -5.18 -13.86
C PRO A 316 0.95 -5.81 -12.86
N LEU A 317 1.29 -7.09 -13.00
CA LEU A 317 2.32 -7.73 -12.20
C LEU A 317 3.70 -7.12 -12.42
N ALA A 318 4.06 -6.82 -13.68
CA ALA A 318 5.32 -6.15 -14.01
C ALA A 318 5.38 -4.73 -13.42
N VAL A 319 4.29 -3.97 -13.56
CA VAL A 319 4.17 -2.62 -12.99
C VAL A 319 4.23 -2.67 -11.46
N PHE A 320 3.57 -3.64 -10.84
CA PHE A 320 3.64 -3.84 -9.39
C PHE A 320 5.05 -4.18 -8.91
N TYR A 321 5.76 -5.02 -9.65
CA TYR A 321 7.15 -5.36 -9.34
C TYR A 321 8.06 -4.13 -9.43
N LEU A 322 7.98 -3.37 -10.53
CA LEU A 322 8.76 -2.14 -10.70
C LEU A 322 8.40 -1.10 -9.63
N SER A 323 7.12 -0.95 -9.32
CA SER A 323 6.63 -0.11 -8.24
C SER A 323 7.23 -0.51 -6.88
N SER A 324 7.25 -1.80 -6.58
CA SER A 324 7.87 -2.34 -5.36
C SER A 324 9.36 -2.00 -5.28
N GLN A 325 10.10 -2.11 -6.39
CA GLN A 325 11.52 -1.73 -6.47
C GLN A 325 11.74 -0.24 -6.19
N ILE A 326 10.86 0.62 -6.69
CA ILE A 326 10.92 2.07 -6.44
C ILE A 326 10.64 2.38 -4.97
N MET A 327 9.60 1.76 -4.39
CA MET A 327 9.25 1.95 -2.98
C MET A 327 10.37 1.52 -2.03
N MET A 328 11.10 0.45 -2.36
CA MET A 328 12.22 -0.04 -1.56
C MET A 328 13.43 0.90 -1.53
N ARG A 329 13.56 1.82 -2.49
CA ARG A 329 14.64 2.82 -2.53
C ARG A 329 14.36 4.03 -1.64
N ARG A 330 13.16 4.15 -1.09
CA ARG A 330 12.80 5.27 -0.21
C ARG A 330 13.69 5.26 1.03
N PRO A 331 14.40 6.35 1.33
CA PRO A 331 15.18 6.45 2.55
C PRO A 331 14.27 6.49 3.78
N GLY A 332 14.74 5.95 4.87
CA GLY A 332 14.07 6.02 6.16
C GLY A 332 14.22 7.36 6.85
N GLY A 333 13.58 7.45 8.01
CA GLY A 333 13.65 8.63 8.89
C GLY A 333 12.54 9.65 8.65
N TYR A 334 11.75 9.51 7.59
CA TYR A 334 10.56 10.30 7.32
C TYR A 334 9.38 9.39 7.00
N GLY A 335 8.27 9.59 7.67
CA GLY A 335 7.03 8.86 7.46
C GLY A 335 6.15 8.86 8.70
N GLU A 336 4.86 8.62 8.50
CA GLU A 336 3.92 8.54 9.60
C GLU A 336 3.93 7.14 10.19
N THR A 337 4.21 7.06 11.49
CA THR A 337 4.07 5.82 12.25
C THR A 337 2.60 5.62 12.58
N GLU A 338 2.01 4.61 11.98
CA GLU A 338 0.61 4.27 12.24
C GLU A 338 0.45 3.66 13.63
N THR A 339 -0.28 4.37 14.48
CA THR A 339 -0.86 3.84 15.72
C THR A 339 -2.33 3.50 15.52
N LEU A 340 -2.66 2.88 14.38
CA LEU A 340 -4.03 2.58 13.95
C LEU A 340 -4.79 1.77 15.03
N GLU A 341 -4.10 0.85 15.67
CA GLU A 341 -4.68 -0.05 16.69
C GLU A 341 -5.09 0.67 17.97
N LYS A 342 -4.48 1.83 18.26
CA LYS A 342 -4.81 2.65 19.43
C LYS A 342 -5.96 3.62 19.18
N ASN A 343 -6.47 3.71 17.94
CA ASN A 343 -7.56 4.61 17.61
C ASN A 343 -8.90 4.05 18.11
N PRO A 344 -9.75 4.84 18.79
CA PRO A 344 -11.06 4.40 19.28
C PRO A 344 -11.98 3.85 18.18
N PHE A 345 -11.83 4.36 16.94
CA PHE A 345 -12.63 3.93 15.78
C PHE A 345 -12.05 2.73 15.04
N TYR A 346 -10.99 2.09 15.55
CA TYR A 346 -10.37 0.94 14.89
C TYR A 346 -11.32 -0.25 14.69
N SER A 347 -12.30 -0.42 15.57
CA SER A 347 -13.36 -1.43 15.41
C SER A 347 -14.18 -1.24 14.15
N GLN A 348 -14.43 0.01 13.72
CA GLN A 348 -15.12 0.31 12.48
C GLN A 348 -14.28 -0.05 11.25
N TYR A 349 -12.97 0.15 11.31
CA TYR A 349 -12.06 -0.24 10.24
C TYR A 349 -12.04 -1.77 10.02
N LYS A 350 -12.15 -2.56 11.09
CA LYS A 350 -12.27 -4.04 11.01
C LYS A 350 -13.65 -4.51 10.54
N SER A 351 -14.68 -3.68 10.63
CA SER A 351 -16.05 -4.05 10.26
C SER A 351 -16.18 -4.45 8.80
N THR A 352 -16.98 -5.49 8.54
CA THR A 352 -17.34 -5.95 7.19
C THR A 352 -18.57 -5.25 6.61
N LYS A 353 -19.33 -4.52 7.44
CA LYS A 353 -20.56 -3.82 7.01
C LYS A 353 -20.38 -2.91 5.78
N PRO A 354 -19.31 -2.10 5.66
CA PRO A 354 -19.08 -1.26 4.49
C PRO A 354 -18.98 -2.03 3.17
N TYR A 355 -18.44 -3.25 3.21
CA TYR A 355 -18.34 -4.10 2.01
C TYR A 355 -19.72 -4.60 1.55
N TRP A 356 -20.59 -4.98 2.47
CA TRP A 356 -21.94 -5.40 2.12
C TRP A 356 -22.76 -4.26 1.53
N ILE A 357 -22.69 -3.07 2.11
CA ILE A 357 -23.36 -1.88 1.58
C ILE A 357 -22.86 -1.56 0.17
N ALA A 358 -21.53 -1.53 0.00
CA ALA A 358 -20.92 -1.29 -1.31
C ALA A 358 -21.28 -2.36 -2.35
N PHE A 359 -21.38 -3.62 -1.93
CA PHE A 359 -21.80 -4.73 -2.80
C PHE A 359 -23.22 -4.55 -3.31
N PHE A 360 -24.18 -4.24 -2.44
CA PHE A 360 -25.57 -4.03 -2.87
C PHE A 360 -25.74 -2.82 -3.78
N VAL A 361 -24.90 -1.80 -3.66
CA VAL A 361 -24.90 -0.64 -4.57
C VAL A 361 -24.24 -0.98 -5.92
N ALA A 362 -23.17 -1.77 -5.90
CA ALA A 362 -22.42 -2.14 -7.11
C ALA A 362 -23.13 -3.23 -7.93
N LEU A 363 -23.83 -4.17 -7.29
CA LEU A 363 -24.46 -5.32 -7.92
C LEU A 363 -25.42 -4.96 -9.07
N PRO A 364 -26.35 -4.01 -8.95
CA PRO A 364 -27.23 -3.62 -10.05
C PRO A 364 -26.47 -3.12 -11.28
N LEU A 365 -25.39 -2.34 -11.08
CA LEU A 365 -24.55 -1.84 -12.15
C LEU A 365 -23.82 -3.00 -12.87
N PHE A 366 -23.36 -3.98 -12.10
CA PHE A 366 -22.69 -5.15 -12.64
C PHE A 366 -23.65 -6.02 -13.48
N ILE A 367 -24.87 -6.27 -12.98
CA ILE A 367 -25.90 -7.02 -13.69
C ILE A 367 -26.28 -6.32 -15.00
N LEU A 368 -26.48 -5.01 -14.99
CA LEU A 368 -26.75 -4.22 -16.20
C LEU A 368 -25.59 -4.28 -17.20
N GLY A 369 -24.34 -4.24 -16.71
CA GLY A 369 -23.16 -4.34 -17.56
C GLY A 369 -23.01 -5.70 -18.28
N ILE A 370 -23.40 -6.80 -17.62
CA ILE A 370 -23.35 -8.15 -18.19
C ILE A 370 -24.58 -8.49 -19.02
N SER A 371 -25.66 -7.71 -18.91
CA SER A 371 -26.95 -8.00 -19.57
C SER A 371 -26.83 -8.30 -21.07
N PRO A 372 -25.96 -7.67 -21.89
CA PRO A 372 -25.84 -8.01 -23.32
C PRO A 372 -25.43 -9.46 -23.56
N LEU A 373 -24.54 -10.01 -22.71
CA LEU A 373 -24.11 -11.41 -22.82
C LEU A 373 -25.26 -12.41 -22.50
N PHE A 374 -26.05 -12.10 -21.47
CA PHE A 374 -27.21 -12.93 -21.11
C PHE A 374 -28.29 -12.89 -22.20
N LEU A 375 -28.59 -11.70 -22.75
CA LEU A 375 -29.59 -11.55 -23.81
C LEU A 375 -29.14 -12.26 -25.08
N GLY A 376 -27.83 -12.19 -25.42
CA GLY A 376 -27.27 -12.92 -26.54
C GLY A 376 -27.34 -14.45 -26.36
N ALA A 377 -27.06 -14.95 -25.14
CA ALA A 377 -27.12 -16.39 -24.83
C ALA A 377 -28.55 -16.97 -24.88
N ILE A 378 -29.57 -16.17 -24.53
CA ILE A 378 -30.99 -16.58 -24.57
C ILE A 378 -31.57 -16.46 -26.00
N GLY A 379 -30.86 -15.83 -26.94
CA GLY A 379 -31.33 -15.67 -28.33
C GLY A 379 -32.46 -14.64 -28.47
N VAL A 380 -32.52 -13.63 -27.62
CA VAL A 380 -33.50 -12.53 -27.73
C VAL A 380 -33.20 -11.72 -28.97
N ALA A 381 -34.25 -11.37 -29.73
CA ALA A 381 -34.14 -10.52 -30.92
C ALA A 381 -33.41 -9.21 -30.57
N ASP A 382 -32.36 -8.89 -31.33
CA ASP A 382 -31.56 -7.68 -31.13
C ASP A 382 -32.24 -6.48 -31.79
N PRO A 383 -32.81 -5.53 -31.01
CA PRO A 383 -33.52 -4.38 -31.57
C PRO A 383 -32.53 -3.42 -32.23
N SER A 384 -33.01 -2.71 -33.25
CA SER A 384 -32.25 -1.63 -33.89
C SER A 384 -32.43 -0.29 -33.16
N PHE A 385 -31.49 0.65 -33.33
CA PHE A 385 -31.68 2.00 -32.79
C PHE A 385 -32.84 2.75 -33.42
N SER A 386 -33.20 2.40 -34.67
CA SER A 386 -34.40 2.92 -35.35
C SER A 386 -35.70 2.48 -34.68
N ASP A 387 -35.75 1.26 -34.14
CA ASP A 387 -36.93 0.74 -33.43
C ASP A 387 -37.22 1.47 -32.10
N LEU A 388 -36.12 2.06 -31.52
CA LEU A 388 -36.20 2.90 -30.31
C LEU A 388 -36.39 4.40 -30.63
N GLY A 389 -36.58 4.78 -31.90
CA GLY A 389 -36.77 6.18 -32.29
C GLY A 389 -35.49 7.02 -32.36
N ILE A 390 -34.31 6.41 -32.26
CA ILE A 390 -33.02 7.11 -32.35
C ILE A 390 -32.50 7.00 -33.79
N SER A 391 -33.01 7.85 -34.68
CA SER A 391 -32.67 7.82 -36.13
C SER A 391 -31.26 8.29 -36.46
N ILE A 392 -30.57 8.99 -35.54
CA ILE A 392 -29.24 9.56 -35.77
C ILE A 392 -28.17 8.46 -35.91
N LEU A 393 -28.33 7.31 -35.25
CA LEU A 393 -27.42 6.17 -35.27
C LEU A 393 -27.74 5.14 -36.38
N GLY A 394 -28.78 5.38 -37.16
CA GLY A 394 -29.16 4.55 -38.30
C GLY A 394 -29.78 3.17 -37.88
N PRO A 395 -29.87 2.22 -38.85
CA PRO A 395 -30.48 0.90 -38.62
C PRO A 395 -29.54 -0.08 -37.92
N ASN A 396 -28.50 0.40 -37.21
CA ASN A 396 -27.57 -0.46 -36.52
C ASN A 396 -28.25 -1.16 -35.33
N LYS A 397 -27.92 -2.43 -35.13
CA LYS A 397 -28.38 -3.21 -33.97
C LYS A 397 -27.72 -2.71 -32.69
N ILE A 398 -28.44 -2.79 -31.57
CA ILE A 398 -27.95 -2.29 -30.27
C ILE A 398 -26.82 -3.17 -29.75
N PHE A 399 -26.95 -4.49 -29.87
CA PHE A 399 -25.94 -5.43 -29.38
C PHE A 399 -25.07 -5.97 -30.52
N ASP A 400 -25.61 -6.13 -31.71
CA ASP A 400 -24.94 -6.59 -32.94
C ASP A 400 -24.16 -7.90 -32.74
N PHE A 401 -24.90 -8.99 -32.52
CA PHE A 401 -24.34 -10.34 -32.55
C PHE A 401 -24.25 -10.85 -33.97
N LYS A 402 -23.08 -11.38 -34.35
CA LYS A 402 -22.85 -12.02 -35.66
C LYS A 402 -22.88 -13.54 -35.52
N VAL A 403 -23.54 -14.19 -36.44
CA VAL A 403 -23.53 -15.66 -36.55
C VAL A 403 -22.46 -16.04 -37.55
N ASN A 404 -21.46 -16.77 -37.12
CA ASN A 404 -20.40 -17.27 -37.96
C ASN A 404 -20.88 -18.44 -38.84
N PRO A 405 -20.15 -18.76 -39.97
CA PRO A 405 -20.48 -19.90 -40.81
C PRO A 405 -20.52 -21.24 -40.04
N ASP A 406 -19.79 -21.34 -38.96
CA ASP A 406 -19.73 -22.53 -38.06
C ASP A 406 -20.91 -22.64 -37.08
N GLY A 407 -21.92 -21.76 -37.20
CA GLY A 407 -23.06 -21.70 -36.26
C GLY A 407 -22.74 -21.09 -34.91
N SER A 408 -21.52 -20.69 -34.64
CA SER A 408 -21.15 -19.97 -33.42
C SER A 408 -21.52 -18.49 -33.49
N THR A 409 -21.97 -17.92 -32.37
CA THR A 409 -22.27 -16.49 -32.27
C THR A 409 -21.02 -15.75 -31.76
N SER A 410 -20.59 -14.70 -32.48
CA SER A 410 -19.53 -13.80 -32.07
C SER A 410 -20.14 -12.42 -31.74
N GLY A 411 -19.55 -11.70 -30.78
CA GLY A 411 -20.03 -10.40 -30.36
C GLY A 411 -20.13 -10.27 -28.85
N PRO A 412 -20.76 -9.24 -28.32
CA PRO A 412 -21.47 -8.16 -29.04
C PRO A 412 -20.55 -7.06 -29.59
N PHE A 413 -20.86 -6.57 -30.79
CA PHE A 413 -20.12 -5.49 -31.47
C PHE A 413 -20.84 -4.14 -31.38
N GLY A 414 -22.11 -4.13 -30.98
CA GLY A 414 -22.96 -2.96 -30.99
C GLY A 414 -22.59 -1.89 -29.97
N LEU A 415 -22.90 -0.63 -30.34
CA LEU A 415 -22.63 0.55 -29.52
C LEU A 415 -23.37 0.51 -28.17
N GLY A 416 -24.58 -0.04 -28.12
CA GLY A 416 -25.35 -0.21 -26.90
C GLY A 416 -24.69 -1.19 -25.92
N ALA A 417 -24.20 -2.32 -26.44
CA ALA A 417 -23.43 -3.26 -25.62
C ALA A 417 -22.15 -2.64 -25.09
N LEU A 418 -21.44 -1.86 -25.89
CA LEU A 418 -20.23 -1.16 -25.47
C LEU A 418 -20.52 -0.16 -24.34
N LEU A 419 -21.60 0.64 -24.46
CA LEU A 419 -21.96 1.59 -23.40
C LEU A 419 -22.39 0.87 -22.10
N LEU A 420 -23.13 -0.24 -22.21
CA LEU A 420 -23.49 -1.05 -21.05
C LEU A 420 -22.26 -1.70 -20.39
N SER A 421 -21.27 -2.12 -21.17
CA SER A 421 -20.04 -2.71 -20.62
C SER A 421 -19.27 -1.75 -19.72
N LEU A 422 -19.37 -0.41 -19.91
CA LEU A 422 -18.78 0.58 -19.01
C LEU A 422 -19.25 0.47 -17.56
N LEU A 423 -20.44 -0.11 -17.34
CA LEU A 423 -20.99 -0.31 -16.00
C LEU A 423 -20.25 -1.40 -15.22
N ILE A 424 -19.56 -2.33 -15.88
CA ILE A 424 -18.79 -3.40 -15.22
C ILE A 424 -17.60 -2.81 -14.42
N PRO A 425 -16.64 -2.10 -15.05
CA PRO A 425 -15.55 -1.48 -14.28
C PRO A 425 -16.07 -0.38 -13.34
N LEU A 426 -17.16 0.33 -13.70
CA LEU A 426 -17.80 1.27 -12.79
C LEU A 426 -18.31 0.59 -11.53
N SER A 427 -18.93 -0.58 -11.64
CA SER A 427 -19.43 -1.34 -10.48
C SER A 427 -18.29 -1.72 -9.54
N ILE A 428 -17.19 -2.24 -10.09
CA ILE A 428 -15.99 -2.62 -9.31
C ILE A 428 -15.39 -1.39 -8.62
N ALA A 429 -15.19 -0.30 -9.35
CA ALA A 429 -14.66 0.94 -8.79
C ALA A 429 -15.56 1.55 -7.71
N THR A 430 -16.89 1.49 -7.91
CA THR A 430 -17.89 1.96 -6.94
C THR A 430 -17.85 1.13 -5.67
N PHE A 431 -17.74 -0.20 -5.80
CA PHE A 431 -17.58 -1.11 -4.67
C PHE A 431 -16.39 -0.73 -3.79
N PHE A 432 -15.20 -0.60 -4.37
CA PHE A 432 -14.00 -0.22 -3.62
C PHE A 432 -14.07 1.22 -3.10
N SER A 433 -14.56 2.16 -3.91
CA SER A 433 -14.63 3.57 -3.51
C SER A 433 -15.55 3.78 -2.31
N ILE A 434 -16.75 3.19 -2.32
CA ILE A 434 -17.72 3.32 -1.22
C ILE A 434 -17.21 2.59 0.03
N SER A 435 -16.77 1.33 -0.11
CA SER A 435 -16.30 0.53 1.02
C SER A 435 -15.10 1.18 1.71
N TYR A 436 -14.12 1.66 0.96
CA TYR A 436 -12.92 2.29 1.50
C TYR A 436 -13.21 3.65 2.13
N LYS A 437 -14.05 4.47 1.49
CA LYS A 437 -14.48 5.75 2.06
C LYS A 437 -15.20 5.56 3.39
N MET A 438 -16.13 4.62 3.47
CA MET A 438 -16.88 4.34 4.71
C MET A 438 -15.98 3.81 5.82
N LYS A 439 -15.01 2.94 5.49
CA LYS A 439 -14.06 2.39 6.47
C LYS A 439 -13.12 3.42 7.05
N THR A 440 -12.70 4.40 6.26
CA THR A 440 -11.61 5.31 6.62
C THR A 440 -12.06 6.68 7.11
N LYS A 441 -13.30 7.08 6.85
CA LYS A 441 -13.80 8.45 7.08
C LYS A 441 -13.59 8.94 8.52
N GLU A 442 -14.09 8.19 9.50
CA GLU A 442 -14.03 8.61 10.92
C GLU A 442 -12.61 8.53 11.49
N ILE A 443 -11.85 7.51 11.09
CA ILE A 443 -10.47 7.33 11.54
C ILE A 443 -9.56 8.44 10.99
N ILE A 444 -9.74 8.82 9.71
CA ILE A 444 -8.98 9.94 9.12
C ILE A 444 -9.32 11.24 9.83
N LYS A 445 -10.60 11.49 10.10
CA LYS A 445 -11.01 12.68 10.84
C LYS A 445 -10.36 12.74 12.23
N ALA A 446 -10.34 11.62 12.95
CA ALA A 446 -9.68 11.52 14.24
C ALA A 446 -8.16 11.73 14.14
N ARG A 447 -7.52 11.17 13.10
CA ARG A 447 -6.09 11.36 12.84
C ARG A 447 -5.76 12.81 12.48
N ASP A 448 -6.55 13.44 11.62
CA ASP A 448 -6.32 14.82 11.23
C ASP A 448 -6.46 15.78 12.44
N SER A 449 -7.40 15.49 13.36
CA SER A 449 -7.50 16.20 14.63
C SER A 449 -6.27 16.00 15.51
N SER A 450 -5.74 14.75 15.59
CA SER A 450 -4.51 14.47 16.35
C SER A 450 -3.28 15.15 15.74
N LYS A 451 -3.20 15.26 14.42
CA LYS A 451 -2.11 15.99 13.75
C LYS A 451 -2.18 17.48 14.00
N GLY A 452 -3.37 18.09 13.90
CA GLY A 452 -3.55 19.49 14.24
C GLY A 452 -3.12 19.77 15.68
N LEU A 453 -3.42 18.85 16.60
CA LEU A 453 -2.92 18.93 17.96
C LEU A 453 -1.38 18.86 18.02
N GLU A 454 -0.74 17.93 17.30
CA GLU A 454 0.72 17.80 17.26
C GLU A 454 1.41 19.07 16.75
N GLU A 455 0.85 19.73 15.74
CA GLU A 455 1.40 20.97 15.17
C GLU A 455 1.44 22.11 16.19
N GLU A 456 0.37 22.27 16.98
CA GLU A 456 0.27 23.29 18.03
C GLU A 456 0.97 22.90 19.34
N PHE A 457 1.21 21.58 19.54
CA PHE A 457 1.66 21.01 20.80
C PHE A 457 3.03 21.52 21.23
N ALA A 458 3.93 21.78 20.29
CA ALA A 458 5.25 22.34 20.59
C ALA A 458 5.16 23.68 21.34
N SER A 459 4.28 24.57 20.89
CA SER A 459 4.07 25.88 21.54
C SER A 459 3.49 25.73 22.94
N SER A 460 2.51 24.83 23.09
CA SER A 460 1.87 24.54 24.37
C SER A 460 2.82 23.89 25.38
N LEU A 461 3.71 22.99 24.91
CA LEU A 461 4.78 22.40 25.73
C LEU A 461 5.78 23.46 26.22
N PHE A 462 6.14 24.40 25.34
CA PHE A 462 7.00 25.50 25.74
C PHE A 462 6.38 26.36 26.84
N GLN A 463 5.10 26.69 26.70
CA GLN A 463 4.35 27.43 27.73
C GLN A 463 4.26 26.63 29.05
N LEU A 464 3.99 25.32 28.96
CA LEU A 464 3.95 24.43 30.12
C LEU A 464 5.31 24.39 30.82
N GLY A 465 6.39 24.24 30.05
CA GLY A 465 7.76 24.23 30.54
C GLY A 465 8.13 25.54 31.28
N ASN A 466 7.78 26.69 30.70
CA ASN A 466 8.03 28.00 31.35
C ASN A 466 7.29 28.10 32.69
N ARG A 467 6.00 27.74 32.76
CA ARG A 467 5.21 27.82 33.99
C ARG A 467 5.75 26.91 35.10
N ILE A 468 6.16 25.68 34.70
CA ILE A 468 6.77 24.74 35.64
C ILE A 468 8.16 25.27 36.08
N GLY A 469 8.91 25.86 35.18
CA GLY A 469 10.19 26.51 35.49
C GLY A 469 10.06 27.71 36.45
N ASP A 470 8.97 28.44 36.38
CA ASP A 470 8.62 29.51 37.31
C ASP A 470 8.14 29.01 38.70
N GLY A 471 8.19 27.68 38.91
CA GLY A 471 7.83 27.05 40.18
C GLY A 471 6.35 26.69 40.32
N VAL A 472 5.54 26.78 39.25
CA VAL A 472 4.16 26.35 39.29
C VAL A 472 4.12 24.82 39.28
N PRO A 473 3.43 24.16 40.23
CA PRO A 473 3.25 22.72 40.21
C PRO A 473 2.66 22.24 38.89
N ALA A 474 3.12 21.08 38.40
CA ALA A 474 2.70 20.56 37.09
C ALA A 474 1.18 20.44 36.99
N GLU A 475 0.53 19.99 38.07
CA GLU A 475 -0.92 19.80 38.16
C GLU A 475 -1.72 21.11 37.95
N ILE A 476 -1.16 22.27 38.35
CA ILE A 476 -1.78 23.58 38.17
C ILE A 476 -1.41 24.17 36.82
N ALA A 477 -0.21 23.90 36.35
CA ALA A 477 0.30 24.44 35.09
C ALA A 477 -0.54 24.02 33.89
N PHE A 478 -1.09 22.80 33.87
CA PHE A 478 -2.01 22.34 32.83
C PHE A 478 -3.25 23.22 32.69
N GLY A 479 -3.88 23.60 33.80
CA GLY A 479 -5.04 24.51 33.79
C GLY A 479 -4.71 25.87 33.21
N LYS A 480 -3.56 26.45 33.60
CA LYS A 480 -3.09 27.72 33.07
C LYS A 480 -2.74 27.70 31.60
N VAL A 481 -2.21 26.57 31.09
CA VAL A 481 -1.94 26.39 29.65
C VAL A 481 -3.26 26.26 28.89
N ALA A 482 -4.25 25.52 29.42
CA ALA A 482 -5.58 25.42 28.81
C ALA A 482 -6.21 26.82 28.64
N GLU A 483 -6.10 27.69 29.63
CA GLU A 483 -6.61 29.07 29.57
C GLU A 483 -5.89 29.92 28.53
N SER A 484 -4.56 29.78 28.41
CA SER A 484 -3.76 30.56 27.44
C SER A 484 -3.90 30.03 26.00
N SER A 485 -4.36 28.77 25.83
CA SER A 485 -4.56 28.14 24.52
C SER A 485 -6.00 28.18 24.04
N ARG A 486 -6.83 29.10 24.55
CA ARG A 486 -8.26 29.21 24.15
C ARG A 486 -8.41 29.37 22.66
N GLY A 487 -9.29 28.59 22.06
CA GLY A 487 -9.55 28.56 20.62
C GLY A 487 -8.55 27.76 19.79
N GLN A 488 -7.54 27.17 20.41
CA GLN A 488 -6.59 26.25 19.78
C GLN A 488 -7.03 24.80 19.96
N ILE A 489 -6.58 23.89 19.10
CA ILE A 489 -6.88 22.46 19.20
C ILE A 489 -6.30 21.86 20.50
N THR A 490 -5.19 22.41 20.97
CA THR A 490 -4.53 22.01 22.22
C THR A 490 -5.32 22.32 23.47
N GLU A 491 -6.24 23.30 23.45
CA GLU A 491 -7.06 23.69 24.62
C GLU A 491 -7.79 22.47 25.22
N ASP A 492 -8.46 21.69 24.38
CA ASP A 492 -9.25 20.55 24.84
C ASP A 492 -8.39 19.48 25.52
N PHE A 493 -7.20 19.20 24.99
CA PHE A 493 -6.27 18.28 25.62
C PHE A 493 -5.89 18.72 27.04
N PHE A 494 -5.42 19.96 27.17
CA PHE A 494 -5.01 20.49 28.47
C PHE A 494 -6.19 20.64 29.45
N ARG A 495 -7.37 20.96 28.94
CA ARG A 495 -8.61 21.04 29.74
C ARG A 495 -9.03 19.69 30.27
N ILE A 496 -8.94 18.60 29.46
CA ILE A 496 -9.24 17.23 29.92
C ILE A 496 -8.27 16.84 31.05
N VAL A 497 -6.97 17.06 30.88
CA VAL A 497 -5.98 16.76 31.91
C VAL A 497 -6.29 17.53 33.20
N ASN A 498 -6.54 18.85 33.10
CA ASN A 498 -6.87 19.68 34.25
C ASN A 498 -8.17 19.21 34.96
N SER A 499 -9.20 18.85 34.19
CA SER A 499 -10.46 18.32 34.75
C SER A 499 -10.25 17.01 35.47
N ASN A 500 -9.44 16.09 34.90
CA ASN A 500 -9.12 14.83 35.54
C ASN A 500 -8.35 15.02 36.86
N ILE A 501 -7.46 15.99 36.93
CA ILE A 501 -6.72 16.30 38.16
C ILE A 501 -7.61 17.00 39.18
N GLN A 502 -8.28 18.09 38.81
CA GLN A 502 -8.99 18.96 39.73
C GLN A 502 -10.36 18.42 40.16
N GLN A 503 -11.09 17.77 39.23
CA GLN A 503 -12.46 17.30 39.52
C GLN A 503 -12.50 15.81 39.89
N ALA A 504 -11.66 14.97 39.25
CA ALA A 504 -11.62 13.54 39.55
C ALA A 504 -10.55 13.15 40.56
N GLY A 505 -9.68 14.08 41.01
CA GLY A 505 -8.63 13.83 41.99
C GLY A 505 -7.55 12.84 41.54
N MET A 506 -7.34 12.75 40.22
CA MET A 506 -6.36 11.82 39.65
C MET A 506 -4.93 12.37 39.78
N SER A 507 -3.96 11.45 39.91
CA SER A 507 -2.55 11.81 39.75
C SER A 507 -2.28 12.32 38.31
N LEU A 508 -1.20 13.07 38.11
CA LEU A 508 -0.81 13.55 36.78
C LEU A 508 -0.67 12.37 35.80
N GLU A 509 -0.07 11.27 36.24
CA GLU A 509 0.11 10.07 35.43
C GLU A 509 -1.23 9.45 35.04
N ASP A 510 -2.15 9.29 35.99
CA ASP A 510 -3.50 8.76 35.71
C ASP A 510 -4.33 9.69 34.84
N ALA A 511 -4.25 11.02 35.08
CA ALA A 511 -4.97 12.01 34.28
C ALA A 511 -4.56 11.97 32.79
N LEU A 512 -3.32 11.58 32.50
CA LEU A 512 -2.79 11.44 31.15
C LEU A 512 -3.04 10.05 30.57
N PHE A 513 -2.76 8.97 31.33
CA PHE A 513 -2.60 7.60 30.79
C PHE A 513 -3.68 6.61 31.24
N ASN A 514 -4.63 6.99 32.09
CA ASN A 514 -5.69 6.06 32.51
C ASN A 514 -6.46 5.50 31.32
N GLN A 515 -6.71 4.18 31.31
CA GLN A 515 -7.32 3.48 30.17
C GLN A 515 -8.76 3.91 29.84
N ASN A 516 -9.47 4.53 30.78
CA ASN A 516 -10.87 4.91 30.61
C ASN A 516 -11.10 6.41 30.50
N ARG A 517 -10.23 7.26 31.08
CA ARG A 517 -10.41 8.71 31.17
C ARG A 517 -9.15 9.52 30.86
N GLY A 518 -8.02 8.88 30.59
CA GLY A 518 -6.77 9.56 30.29
C GLY A 518 -6.87 10.41 29.03
N ALA A 519 -6.28 11.59 29.03
CA ALA A 519 -6.36 12.54 27.90
C ALA A 519 -5.80 11.95 26.59
N ILE A 520 -4.79 11.08 26.67
CA ILE A 520 -4.14 10.45 25.51
C ILE A 520 -5.06 9.50 24.74
N ILE A 521 -6.11 8.96 25.36
CA ILE A 521 -7.07 8.11 24.65
C ILE A 521 -7.78 8.87 23.53
N TYR A 522 -8.11 10.15 23.80
CA TYR A 522 -8.81 11.01 22.83
C TYR A 522 -7.89 11.52 21.72
N TYR A 523 -6.58 11.54 21.98
CA TYR A 523 -5.54 12.03 21.08
C TYR A 523 -4.42 10.99 20.93
N PRO A 524 -4.64 9.93 20.16
CA PRO A 524 -3.71 8.80 20.03
C PRO A 524 -2.47 9.16 19.19
N SER A 525 -1.62 10.04 19.72
CA SER A 525 -0.35 10.43 19.14
C SER A 525 0.80 9.81 19.94
N SER A 526 1.73 9.15 19.26
CA SER A 526 2.91 8.61 19.91
C SER A 526 3.85 9.72 20.39
N LEU A 527 3.93 10.84 19.67
CA LEU A 527 4.71 12.01 20.03
C LEU A 527 4.21 12.63 21.34
N ILE A 528 2.90 12.88 21.42
CA ILE A 528 2.26 13.46 22.61
C ILE A 528 2.40 12.50 23.80
N SER A 529 2.10 11.22 23.59
CA SER A 529 2.20 10.18 24.62
C SER A 529 3.61 10.12 25.21
N THR A 530 4.63 10.07 24.37
CA THR A 530 6.03 9.97 24.82
C THR A 530 6.50 11.27 25.48
N SER A 531 6.12 12.43 24.93
CA SER A 531 6.43 13.73 25.55
C SER A 531 5.83 13.83 26.97
N MET A 532 4.60 13.37 27.15
CA MET A 532 3.95 13.34 28.46
C MET A 532 4.56 12.31 29.42
N ARG A 533 5.04 11.17 28.93
CA ARG A 533 5.80 10.22 29.77
C ARG A 533 7.12 10.80 30.25
N ILE A 534 7.85 11.49 29.36
CA ILE A 534 9.08 12.18 29.73
C ILE A 534 8.78 13.25 30.78
N LEU A 535 7.67 13.99 30.64
CA LEU A 535 7.23 14.95 31.64
C LEU A 535 6.99 14.29 32.99
N VAL A 536 6.18 13.23 33.07
CA VAL A 536 5.88 12.51 34.33
C VAL A 536 7.15 12.02 35.00
N GLU A 537 8.06 11.41 34.26
CA GLU A 537 9.35 10.96 34.78
C GLU A 537 10.26 12.12 35.25
N SER A 538 10.22 13.25 34.52
CA SER A 538 11.03 14.42 34.84
C SER A 538 10.51 15.16 36.07
N VAL A 539 9.19 15.23 36.27
CA VAL A 539 8.57 15.84 37.46
C VAL A 539 8.99 15.11 38.74
N LYS A 540 9.11 13.77 38.70
CA LYS A 540 9.64 12.97 39.83
C LYS A 540 11.07 13.37 40.22
N LYS A 541 11.82 14.01 39.32
CA LYS A 541 13.21 14.47 39.55
C LYS A 541 13.31 15.96 39.92
N GLY A 542 12.20 16.68 39.87
CA GLY A 542 12.10 18.09 40.22
C GLY A 542 11.59 18.99 39.11
N LEU A 543 10.98 20.09 39.48
CA LEU A 543 10.31 21.02 38.56
C LEU A 543 11.27 21.63 37.54
N GLN A 544 12.50 21.97 37.91
CA GLN A 544 13.50 22.53 36.99
C GLN A 544 13.92 21.52 35.92
N VAL A 545 14.01 20.23 36.28
CA VAL A 545 14.31 19.16 35.34
C VAL A 545 13.15 18.97 34.36
N ALA A 546 11.93 19.00 34.86
CA ALA A 546 10.72 18.91 34.03
C ALA A 546 10.62 20.08 33.05
N ALA A 547 10.87 21.31 33.51
CA ALA A 547 10.86 22.50 32.66
C ALA A 547 11.87 22.42 31.51
N LYS A 548 13.12 22.08 31.81
CA LYS A 548 14.18 21.92 30.80
C LYS A 548 13.84 20.80 29.80
N SER A 549 13.29 19.68 30.28
CA SER A 549 12.84 18.58 29.41
C SER A 549 11.78 19.04 28.42
N LEU A 550 10.74 19.73 28.90
CA LEU A 550 9.65 20.22 28.06
C LEU A 550 10.11 21.24 27.03
N MET A 551 10.98 22.17 27.40
CA MET A 551 11.56 23.14 26.48
C MET A 551 12.36 22.45 25.36
N SER A 552 13.20 21.48 25.73
CA SER A 552 13.97 20.69 24.77
C SER A 552 13.08 19.91 23.82
N ILE A 553 12.02 19.27 24.33
CA ILE A 553 11.05 18.54 23.50
C ILE A 553 10.30 19.50 22.57
N SER A 554 9.88 20.66 23.06
CA SER A 554 9.23 21.70 22.27
C SER A 554 10.08 22.17 21.08
N GLU A 555 11.33 22.53 21.36
CA GLU A 555 12.28 22.95 20.31
C GLU A 555 12.50 21.86 19.28
N TYR A 556 12.61 20.66 19.75
CA TYR A 556 12.78 19.50 18.92
C TYR A 556 11.58 19.22 18.01
N ILE A 557 10.35 19.25 18.54
CA ILE A 557 9.14 19.09 17.74
C ILE A 557 9.08 20.15 16.63
N LYS A 558 9.43 21.40 16.94
CA LYS A 558 9.54 22.49 15.94
C LYS A 558 10.53 22.16 14.82
N ASN A 559 11.70 21.59 15.18
CA ASN A 559 12.73 21.24 14.19
C ASN A 559 12.26 20.08 13.29
N ILE A 560 11.61 19.06 13.87
CA ILE A 560 10.99 17.98 13.07
C ILE A 560 9.94 18.52 12.12
N HIS A 561 9.04 19.39 12.58
CA HIS A 561 8.01 19.96 11.71
C HIS A 561 8.62 20.72 10.53
N LYS A 562 9.62 21.56 10.76
CA LYS A 562 10.34 22.26 9.70
C LYS A 562 10.98 21.31 8.67
N ILE A 563 11.57 20.23 9.14
CA ILE A 563 12.18 19.23 8.26
C ILE A 563 11.09 18.50 7.46
N ASN A 564 10.01 18.12 8.11
CA ASN A 564 8.89 17.45 7.46
C ASN A 564 8.23 18.33 6.39
N GLU A 565 8.05 19.62 6.65
CA GLU A 565 7.56 20.58 5.65
C GLU A 565 8.50 20.66 4.44
N ARG A 566 9.80 20.86 4.68
CA ARG A 566 10.80 20.87 3.60
C ARG A 566 10.82 19.59 2.78
N LEU A 567 10.68 18.42 3.43
CA LEU A 567 10.63 17.13 2.74
C LEU A 567 9.36 16.97 1.91
N ARG A 568 8.22 17.45 2.42
CA ARG A 568 6.97 17.50 1.64
C ARG A 568 7.11 18.39 0.42
N ASP A 569 7.71 19.57 0.56
CA ASP A 569 7.94 20.47 -0.56
C ASP A 569 8.82 19.84 -1.64
N LEU A 570 9.88 19.13 -1.26
CA LEU A 570 10.75 18.42 -2.20
C LEU A 570 10.02 17.33 -3.02
N LEU A 571 9.05 16.67 -2.42
CA LEU A 571 8.28 15.60 -3.07
C LEU A 571 7.00 16.11 -3.73
N ALA A 572 6.53 17.30 -3.40
CA ALA A 572 5.22 17.82 -3.80
C ALA A 572 5.03 17.85 -5.31
N GLU A 573 6.05 18.26 -6.08
CA GLU A 573 6.02 18.29 -7.55
C GLU A 573 5.84 16.87 -8.11
N VAL A 574 6.68 15.93 -7.69
CA VAL A 574 6.66 14.53 -8.17
C VAL A 574 5.33 13.86 -7.84
N ILE A 575 4.81 14.09 -6.62
CA ILE A 575 3.53 13.56 -6.16
C ILE A 575 2.37 14.14 -6.97
N SER A 576 2.40 15.46 -7.22
CA SER A 576 1.39 16.14 -8.03
C SER A 576 1.35 15.62 -9.45
N ASP A 577 2.50 15.45 -10.09
CA ASP A 577 2.62 14.93 -11.45
C ASP A 577 2.09 13.49 -11.53
N MET A 578 2.49 12.61 -10.63
CA MET A 578 2.00 11.24 -10.59
C MET A 578 0.49 11.18 -10.39
N LYS A 579 -0.03 11.99 -9.47
CA LYS A 579 -1.47 12.03 -9.19
C LYS A 579 -2.26 12.54 -10.40
N SER A 580 -1.77 13.57 -11.07
CA SER A 580 -2.36 14.10 -12.30
C SER A 580 -2.36 13.04 -13.41
N ASN A 581 -1.22 12.40 -13.63
CA ASN A 581 -1.09 11.37 -14.64
C ASN A 581 -2.04 10.18 -14.41
N MET A 582 -2.18 9.75 -13.17
CA MET A 582 -3.04 8.63 -12.79
C MET A 582 -4.54 8.98 -12.82
N THR A 583 -4.92 10.17 -12.35
CA THR A 583 -6.35 10.54 -12.17
C THR A 583 -6.93 11.32 -13.36
N PHE A 584 -6.10 11.85 -14.23
CA PHE A 584 -6.51 12.63 -15.40
C PHE A 584 -6.04 12.01 -16.71
N LEU A 585 -4.72 11.86 -16.90
CA LEU A 585 -4.19 11.47 -18.21
C LEU A 585 -4.51 10.00 -18.54
N ALA A 586 -4.33 9.07 -17.61
CA ALA A 586 -4.60 7.65 -17.83
C ALA A 586 -6.07 7.37 -18.21
N PRO A 587 -7.08 7.85 -17.45
CA PRO A 587 -8.47 7.63 -17.81
C PRO A 587 -8.88 8.35 -19.10
N LEU A 588 -8.31 9.52 -19.39
CA LEU A 588 -8.56 10.24 -20.62
C LEU A 588 -8.05 9.46 -21.84
N LEU A 589 -6.79 9.01 -21.80
CA LEU A 589 -6.20 8.19 -22.85
C LEU A 589 -6.98 6.88 -23.05
N ALA A 590 -7.32 6.19 -21.96
CA ALA A 590 -8.09 4.95 -22.03
C ALA A 590 -9.46 5.16 -22.69
N GLY A 591 -10.14 6.27 -22.39
CA GLY A 591 -11.41 6.63 -23.01
C GLY A 591 -11.29 6.92 -24.52
N ILE A 592 -10.26 7.67 -24.93
CA ILE A 592 -9.99 7.96 -26.35
C ILE A 592 -9.66 6.67 -27.10
N VAL A 593 -8.84 5.80 -26.52
CA VAL A 593 -8.47 4.50 -27.09
C VAL A 593 -9.69 3.61 -27.31
N LEU A 594 -10.63 3.60 -26.39
CA LEU A 594 -11.87 2.87 -26.55
C LEU A 594 -12.70 3.42 -27.71
N GLY A 595 -12.81 4.74 -27.83
CA GLY A 595 -13.47 5.39 -28.96
C GLY A 595 -12.83 5.03 -30.31
N LEU A 596 -11.50 5.05 -30.40
CA LEU A 596 -10.75 4.63 -31.59
C LEU A 596 -11.00 3.17 -31.94
N ALA A 597 -10.96 2.27 -30.96
CA ALA A 597 -11.22 0.86 -31.15
C ALA A 597 -12.64 0.62 -31.70
N SER A 598 -13.63 1.32 -31.12
CA SER A 598 -15.02 1.26 -31.57
C SER A 598 -15.19 1.79 -33.00
N MET A 599 -14.50 2.90 -33.34
CA MET A 599 -14.50 3.46 -34.67
C MET A 599 -13.93 2.50 -35.73
N ILE A 600 -12.74 1.92 -35.43
CA ILE A 600 -12.09 0.95 -36.32
C ILE A 600 -13.00 -0.25 -36.56
N THR A 601 -13.60 -0.82 -35.51
CA THR A 601 -14.52 -1.94 -35.63
C THR A 601 -15.75 -1.59 -36.44
N SER A 602 -16.32 -0.39 -36.30
CA SER A 602 -17.48 0.07 -37.04
C SER A 602 -17.17 0.27 -38.50
N ILE A 603 -16.00 0.80 -38.86
CA ILE A 603 -15.56 0.98 -40.25
C ILE A 603 -15.38 -0.38 -40.94
N LEU A 604 -14.66 -1.31 -40.29
CA LEU A 604 -14.42 -2.64 -40.84
C LEU A 604 -15.72 -3.44 -41.04
N ALA A 605 -16.64 -3.36 -40.06
CA ALA A 605 -17.93 -4.02 -40.14
C ALA A 605 -18.81 -3.50 -41.28
N ARG A 606 -18.74 -2.19 -41.59
CA ARG A 606 -19.51 -1.60 -42.71
C ARG A 606 -18.86 -1.86 -44.06
N LEU A 607 -17.54 -1.94 -44.14
CA LEU A 607 -16.86 -2.39 -45.37
C LEU A 607 -17.24 -3.82 -45.74
N ASP A 608 -17.41 -4.72 -44.76
CA ASP A 608 -17.88 -6.08 -44.96
C ASP A 608 -19.31 -6.12 -45.51
N LEU A 609 -20.22 -5.28 -45.01
CA LEU A 609 -21.58 -5.16 -45.50
C LEU A 609 -21.64 -4.63 -46.94
N LEU A 610 -20.81 -3.65 -47.29
CA LEU A 610 -20.72 -3.11 -48.65
C LEU A 610 -20.22 -4.18 -49.65
N PHE A 611 -19.30 -5.03 -49.21
CA PHE A 611 -18.81 -6.14 -50.04
C PHE A 611 -19.90 -7.19 -50.29
N GLN A 612 -20.69 -7.54 -49.25
CA GLN A 612 -21.80 -8.51 -49.37
C GLN A 612 -22.94 -8.01 -50.30
N ILE A 613 -23.16 -6.68 -50.36
CA ILE A 613 -24.23 -6.07 -51.16
C ILE A 613 -23.78 -5.67 -52.56
N GLY A 614 -22.56 -5.18 -52.72
CA GLY A 614 -22.11 -4.45 -53.89
C GLY A 614 -21.30 -5.24 -54.95
N GLY A 615 -20.92 -6.48 -54.64
CA GLY A 615 -19.99 -7.21 -55.54
C GLY A 615 -18.62 -6.51 -55.67
N ASP A 616 -17.83 -6.90 -56.68
CA ASP A 616 -16.45 -6.40 -56.88
C ASP A 616 -16.45 -4.99 -57.52
N GLN A 617 -16.81 -3.96 -56.75
CA GLN A 617 -16.63 -2.58 -57.17
C GLN A 617 -15.17 -2.13 -57.06
N GLN A 618 -14.60 -1.62 -58.12
CA GLN A 618 -13.28 -0.99 -58.15
C GLN A 618 -13.38 0.43 -57.59
N ILE A 619 -12.66 0.73 -56.52
CA ILE A 619 -12.49 2.09 -56.03
C ILE A 619 -11.24 2.67 -56.73
N GLU A 620 -11.38 3.78 -57.48
CA GLU A 620 -10.27 4.50 -58.13
C GLU A 620 -9.16 4.79 -57.10
N GLY A 621 -7.99 4.23 -57.34
CA GLY A 621 -6.81 4.44 -56.47
C GLY A 621 -6.50 3.38 -55.40
N PHE A 622 -7.44 2.47 -55.06
CA PHE A 622 -7.24 1.46 -53.99
C PHE A 622 -7.36 0.00 -54.45
N GLY A 623 -7.62 -0.27 -55.72
CA GLY A 623 -7.86 -1.63 -56.21
C GLY A 623 -9.29 -2.14 -55.92
N SER A 624 -9.53 -3.44 -56.04
CA SER A 624 -10.85 -4.02 -55.68
C SER A 624 -11.03 -4.09 -54.18
N ILE A 625 -12.21 -3.76 -53.65
CA ILE A 625 -12.55 -3.87 -52.25
C ILE A 625 -12.32 -5.31 -51.74
N SER A 626 -12.54 -6.32 -52.59
CA SER A 626 -12.28 -7.73 -52.31
C SER A 626 -10.80 -8.00 -51.96
N SER A 627 -9.86 -7.34 -52.62
CA SER A 627 -8.42 -7.53 -52.35
C SER A 627 -8.00 -6.89 -51.02
N ILE A 628 -8.68 -5.82 -50.56
CA ILE A 628 -8.44 -5.19 -49.25
C ILE A 628 -9.05 -6.07 -48.15
N LEU A 629 -10.31 -6.51 -48.32
CA LEU A 629 -11.01 -7.33 -47.34
C LEU A 629 -10.45 -8.74 -47.22
N SER A 630 -9.82 -9.30 -48.25
CA SER A 630 -9.15 -10.60 -48.18
C SER A 630 -7.94 -10.61 -47.23
N ILE A 631 -7.42 -9.42 -46.87
CA ILE A 631 -6.34 -9.25 -45.87
C ILE A 631 -6.88 -9.31 -44.44
N PHE A 632 -8.16 -8.94 -44.25
CA PHE A 632 -8.77 -8.84 -42.92
C PHE A 632 -9.78 -9.99 -42.68
N ASP A 633 -9.54 -10.80 -41.69
CA ASP A 633 -10.55 -11.78 -41.21
C ASP A 633 -11.46 -11.11 -40.16
N LEU A 634 -12.58 -10.55 -40.66
CA LEU A 634 -13.56 -9.84 -39.84
C LEU A 634 -14.33 -10.72 -38.85
N SER A 635 -14.37 -12.04 -39.15
CA SER A 635 -15.05 -13.02 -38.26
C SER A 635 -14.25 -13.23 -36.97
N SER A 636 -12.95 -12.99 -37.02
CA SER A 636 -12.03 -13.21 -35.86
C SER A 636 -11.74 -11.91 -35.06
N MET A 637 -12.36 -10.79 -35.42
CA MET A 637 -12.20 -9.54 -34.70
C MET A 637 -12.65 -9.62 -33.25
N ILE A 638 -11.89 -8.99 -32.37
CA ILE A 638 -12.23 -8.90 -30.96
C ILE A 638 -13.33 -7.86 -30.74
N PRO A 639 -14.48 -8.24 -30.15
CA PRO A 639 -15.55 -7.30 -29.87
C PRO A 639 -15.11 -6.14 -28.96
N PRO A 640 -15.49 -4.88 -29.29
CA PRO A 640 -15.17 -3.72 -28.46
C PRO A 640 -15.66 -3.85 -27.00
N TYR A 641 -16.71 -4.64 -26.80
CA TYR A 641 -17.26 -4.98 -25.47
C TYR A 641 -16.19 -5.62 -24.56
N PHE A 642 -15.49 -6.65 -25.01
CA PHE A 642 -14.45 -7.33 -24.22
C PHE A 642 -13.21 -6.48 -24.07
N LEU A 643 -12.85 -5.72 -25.11
CA LEU A 643 -11.74 -4.78 -25.08
C LEU A 643 -11.98 -3.71 -24.00
N GLN A 644 -13.21 -3.17 -23.94
CA GLN A 644 -13.59 -2.17 -22.95
C GLN A 644 -13.50 -2.71 -21.52
N ILE A 645 -13.99 -3.93 -21.27
CA ILE A 645 -13.90 -4.56 -19.95
C ILE A 645 -12.44 -4.70 -19.54
N SER A 646 -11.59 -5.18 -20.45
CA SER A 646 -10.16 -5.32 -20.18
C SER A 646 -9.49 -3.97 -19.88
N ILE A 647 -9.76 -2.92 -20.68
CA ILE A 647 -9.25 -1.56 -20.43
C ILE A 647 -9.72 -1.03 -19.08
N GLY A 648 -11.00 -1.19 -18.76
CA GLY A 648 -11.58 -0.69 -17.51
C GLY A 648 -11.01 -1.39 -16.27
N ILE A 649 -10.83 -2.71 -16.30
CA ILE A 649 -10.21 -3.48 -15.22
C ILE A 649 -8.73 -3.09 -15.10
N TYR A 650 -8.02 -3.02 -16.21
CA TYR A 650 -6.63 -2.57 -16.24
C TYR A 650 -6.44 -1.19 -15.58
N LEU A 651 -7.30 -0.24 -15.90
CA LEU A 651 -7.27 1.09 -15.32
C LEU A 651 -7.46 1.03 -13.79
N ILE A 652 -8.37 0.19 -13.30
CA ILE A 652 -8.57 -0.02 -11.86
C ILE A 652 -7.29 -0.56 -11.21
N GLU A 653 -6.70 -1.61 -11.78
CA GLU A 653 -5.48 -2.24 -11.28
C GLU A 653 -4.32 -1.25 -11.20
N ILE A 654 -4.11 -0.46 -12.25
CA ILE A 654 -3.06 0.56 -12.30
C ILE A 654 -3.30 1.67 -11.26
N VAL A 655 -4.54 2.13 -11.09
CA VAL A 655 -4.86 3.12 -10.05
C VAL A 655 -4.55 2.57 -8.65
N PHE A 656 -4.82 1.29 -8.37
CA PHE A 656 -4.44 0.65 -7.11
C PHE A 656 -2.93 0.65 -6.91
N ILE A 657 -2.17 0.18 -7.90
CA ILE A 657 -0.71 0.05 -7.80
C ILE A 657 -0.07 1.43 -7.65
N LEU A 658 -0.42 2.38 -8.53
CA LEU A 658 0.18 3.72 -8.52
C LEU A 658 -0.23 4.53 -7.29
N THR A 659 -1.46 4.40 -6.78
CA THR A 659 -1.86 5.06 -5.53
C THR A 659 -1.06 4.52 -4.34
N SER A 660 -0.86 3.20 -4.27
CA SER A 660 -0.04 2.59 -3.22
C SER A 660 1.41 3.09 -3.29
N THR A 661 1.97 3.16 -4.50
CA THR A 661 3.32 3.71 -4.73
C THR A 661 3.42 5.16 -4.30
N LEU A 662 2.46 5.99 -4.73
CA LEU A 662 2.40 7.40 -4.42
C LEU A 662 2.37 7.66 -2.91
N VAL A 663 1.48 6.96 -2.19
CA VAL A 663 1.35 7.13 -0.74
C VAL A 663 2.62 6.67 -0.03
N THR A 664 3.24 5.57 -0.50
CA THR A 664 4.50 5.10 0.10
C THR A 664 5.64 6.06 -0.14
N VAL A 665 5.75 6.68 -1.32
CA VAL A 665 6.75 7.72 -1.63
C VAL A 665 6.53 8.96 -0.76
N ASP A 666 5.29 9.39 -0.58
CA ASP A 666 4.91 10.59 0.20
C ASP A 666 5.07 10.36 1.71
N ALA A 667 4.33 9.42 2.25
CA ALA A 667 4.15 9.25 3.70
C ALA A 667 4.83 8.01 4.29
N GLY A 668 5.42 7.15 3.46
CA GLY A 668 5.89 5.84 3.89
C GLY A 668 4.78 4.79 3.89
N GLU A 669 4.93 3.74 4.70
CA GLU A 669 3.91 2.70 4.80
C GLU A 669 2.73 3.15 5.67
N ASP A 670 1.77 3.84 5.07
CA ASP A 670 0.52 4.29 5.70
C ASP A 670 -0.69 3.58 5.06
N ARG A 671 -1.16 2.51 5.70
CA ARG A 671 -2.30 1.71 5.21
C ARG A 671 -3.61 2.50 5.19
N LEU A 672 -3.83 3.35 6.17
CA LEU A 672 -5.05 4.14 6.28
C LEU A 672 -5.15 5.14 5.13
N LYS A 673 -4.06 5.89 4.90
CA LYS A 673 -3.97 6.85 3.80
C LYS A 673 -4.06 6.16 2.45
N THR A 674 -3.37 5.01 2.27
CA THR A 674 -3.44 4.20 1.06
C THR A 674 -4.88 3.77 0.77
N THR A 675 -5.59 3.20 1.76
CA THR A 675 -6.99 2.77 1.58
C THR A 675 -7.90 3.94 1.22
N SER A 676 -7.77 5.06 1.90
CA SER A 676 -8.56 6.26 1.63
C SER A 676 -8.30 6.83 0.25
N ASP A 677 -7.03 6.95 -0.13
CA ASP A 677 -6.63 7.59 -1.38
C ASP A 677 -6.95 6.69 -2.59
N ILE A 678 -6.87 5.36 -2.46
CA ILE A 678 -7.38 4.43 -3.49
C ILE A 678 -8.86 4.70 -3.74
N GLY A 679 -9.69 4.78 -2.69
CA GLY A 679 -11.12 5.06 -2.85
C GLY A 679 -11.41 6.39 -3.55
N LYS A 680 -10.66 7.44 -3.22
CA LYS A 680 -10.80 8.78 -3.84
C LYS A 680 -10.31 8.79 -5.29
N ASN A 681 -9.14 8.20 -5.55
CA ASN A 681 -8.52 8.19 -6.88
C ASN A 681 -9.29 7.31 -7.86
N LEU A 682 -9.79 6.14 -7.42
CA LEU A 682 -10.67 5.29 -8.23
C LEU A 682 -11.94 6.03 -8.66
N LYS A 683 -12.58 6.74 -7.72
CA LYS A 683 -13.77 7.52 -8.05
C LYS A 683 -13.48 8.57 -9.12
N ARG A 684 -12.40 9.34 -8.95
CA ARG A 684 -12.03 10.42 -9.90
C ARG A 684 -11.64 9.85 -11.26
N SER A 685 -10.76 8.87 -11.28
CA SER A 685 -10.26 8.23 -12.48
C SER A 685 -11.38 7.57 -13.28
N MET A 686 -12.24 6.79 -12.61
CA MET A 686 -13.32 6.08 -13.28
C MET A 686 -14.43 7.02 -13.80
N THR A 687 -14.76 8.08 -13.05
CA THR A 687 -15.71 9.09 -13.53
C THR A 687 -15.21 9.75 -14.82
N LEU A 688 -13.94 10.14 -14.85
CA LEU A 688 -13.35 10.75 -16.06
C LEU A 688 -13.26 9.76 -17.21
N TYR A 689 -12.88 8.51 -16.94
CA TYR A 689 -12.84 7.44 -17.94
C TYR A 689 -14.18 7.22 -18.62
N ILE A 690 -15.26 7.15 -17.85
CA ILE A 690 -16.62 6.96 -18.42
C ILE A 690 -17.03 8.16 -19.26
N ILE A 691 -16.82 9.38 -18.76
CA ILE A 691 -17.14 10.60 -19.54
C ILE A 691 -16.34 10.64 -20.83
N ALA A 692 -15.01 10.43 -20.74
CA ALA A 692 -14.14 10.42 -21.91
C ALA A 692 -14.51 9.31 -22.91
N SER A 693 -14.82 8.11 -22.40
CA SER A 693 -15.25 6.97 -23.23
C SER A 693 -16.54 7.23 -23.98
N ILE A 694 -17.55 7.77 -23.30
CA ILE A 694 -18.85 8.10 -23.93
C ILE A 694 -18.66 9.16 -24.99
N ILE A 695 -17.97 10.26 -24.68
CA ILE A 695 -17.73 11.35 -25.62
C ILE A 695 -16.91 10.86 -26.83
N ALA A 696 -15.80 10.16 -26.60
CA ALA A 696 -14.94 9.66 -27.67
C ALA A 696 -15.67 8.64 -28.55
N THR A 697 -16.41 7.70 -27.97
CA THR A 697 -17.15 6.67 -28.68
C THR A 697 -18.23 7.29 -29.58
N ILE A 698 -19.02 8.21 -29.04
CA ILE A 698 -20.09 8.88 -29.80
C ILE A 698 -19.48 9.75 -30.92
N ALA A 699 -18.49 10.59 -30.60
CA ALA A 699 -17.87 11.50 -31.56
C ALA A 699 -17.21 10.72 -32.70
N LEU A 700 -16.44 9.69 -32.39
CA LEU A 700 -15.73 8.89 -33.40
C LEU A 700 -16.68 7.99 -34.23
N SER A 701 -17.78 7.50 -33.61
CA SER A 701 -18.82 6.76 -34.32
C SER A 701 -19.55 7.66 -35.36
N ILE A 702 -19.85 8.91 -35.00
CA ILE A 702 -20.44 9.88 -35.91
C ILE A 702 -19.45 10.17 -37.06
N LEU A 703 -18.16 10.40 -36.75
CA LEU A 703 -17.12 10.64 -37.74
C LEU A 703 -17.01 9.44 -38.70
N ALA A 704 -16.98 8.21 -38.19
CA ALA A 704 -17.00 6.99 -39.01
C ALA A 704 -18.23 6.93 -39.94
N SER A 705 -19.39 7.30 -39.45
CA SER A 705 -20.64 7.28 -40.22
C SER A 705 -20.63 8.31 -41.38
N VAL A 706 -20.05 9.49 -41.14
CA VAL A 706 -19.90 10.55 -42.14
C VAL A 706 -18.86 10.15 -43.21
N ALA A 707 -17.70 9.63 -42.76
CA ALA A 707 -16.66 9.18 -43.68
C ALA A 707 -17.15 8.08 -44.64
N LEU A 708 -17.92 7.12 -44.12
CA LEU A 708 -18.46 6.02 -44.92
C LEU A 708 -19.62 6.44 -45.88
N LYS A 709 -20.40 7.46 -45.51
CA LYS A 709 -21.39 8.04 -46.43
C LYS A 709 -20.71 8.70 -47.67
N GLY A 710 -19.55 9.35 -47.46
CA GLY A 710 -18.77 9.94 -48.58
C GLY A 710 -18.11 8.91 -49.51
N ILE A 711 -17.98 7.65 -49.09
CA ILE A 711 -17.46 6.55 -49.89
C ILE A 711 -18.60 5.85 -50.70
N ALA A 712 -19.81 5.91 -50.19
CA ALA A 712 -20.99 5.27 -50.79
C ALA A 712 -21.73 6.18 -51.79
N THR A 713 -21.40 7.47 -51.89
CA THR A 713 -21.83 8.43 -52.90
C THR A 713 -20.78 8.61 -53.97
#